data_305ff266ea4ad2618b881858d83a82dd
#
_entry.id   305ff266ea4ad2618b881858d83a82dd
#
_cell.length_a   1.000
_cell.length_b   1.000
_cell.length_c   1.000
_cell.angle_alpha   90.00
_cell.angle_beta   90.00
_cell.angle_gamma   90.00
#
_symmetry.space_group_name_H-M   'P 1'
#
loop_
_entity.id
_entity.type
_entity.pdbx_description
1 polymer ?
#
loop_
_entity_poly.entity_id
_entity_poly.type
_entity_poly.pdbx_seq_one_letter_code
_entity_poly.pdbx_strand_id
1 'polypeptide(L)'
;MKCKNCGNELMDGAVFCQACGTKQDEPAAEVKPEETKEAPKAEEAPKTEETPKAEEAPKAEEKPVEEKKEESAAAPEVQAQPQAQAQPQPQAAEPKKKKSALPLIIGGAAVALILLVVLVAKLISGLGSKGGSSTAVAYVSKGTLCVIVDAANKEPKIYEVCDLDVDEGIYYPYNFITWSEDHKTIYFFDDVDSDRIGDLCSVQISKLGKDKSKNESKIVVIDDNVDIYSFSVLSNGKLVYTTAKDKLCIYSGKEPEEIAKDVEDFYVVNDGKGFIYTGDYDSEEGYTLFYISASGDDSNELDDGVAYVTSVRDDYVIYTKAEYDDNYNYLQSLYRCDFEGNVDEITDSLGSYGSVTEGGFYYTEKVASTVTVYDFIDDPYASSDAQAEEPKYPDSDAGFVQADPEEVFDDYKLTRIVKKFGGDPVAYMESNCSTYTYNGRDYYYTYNSDTYEAYYYDIAGDVYYRYDSDKMQEARDKYYEDIDVWYDIQSRIDLREALKDYEVDPGYVALYYYHDGQSEEIVSECTDVQFAYIGLDTPMAFYHAADSDSIEKLSIDEVSYAYDAYDKLFGYAAGDDYGDIFYAIGKDADMSLGESGAVRSIGGSSTDSRVAVQISDGENSEIILYNIKGSSLEQDSKFDDEAEVVSGYKDGKVYFIKNVDYNSSTGDLYIYDGKDNTKVVKNIRLYNSGIVFDSGSMIFANDNGKFILYNAAGDEIVKLGSIDSVWSDINYISDKKIIYVADEKLCYYNGKETFKIASRVEYVSFASTSGYTLSNSSYNYVDR
;
A
#
# COMPACT_ATOMS: atom_id res chain seq x y z
N MET A 1 -16.07 21.43 17.36
CA MET A 1 -17.17 21.16 16.36
C MET A 1 -17.04 19.75 15.84
N LYS A 2 -18.11 19.19 15.21
CA LYS A 2 -18.04 17.81 14.69
C LYS A 2 -17.85 17.80 13.18
N CYS A 3 -17.07 16.83 12.68
CA CYS A 3 -16.85 16.64 11.25
C CYS A 3 -18.16 16.34 10.52
N LYS A 4 -18.42 17.06 9.43
CA LYS A 4 -19.65 16.91 8.62
C LYS A 4 -19.76 15.57 7.90
N ASN A 5 -18.66 14.82 7.77
CA ASN A 5 -18.63 13.55 7.07
C ASN A 5 -18.65 12.34 8.01
N CYS A 6 -17.78 12.28 9.01
CA CYS A 6 -17.65 11.12 9.90
C CYS A 6 -18.17 11.33 11.32
N GLY A 7 -18.53 12.56 11.70
CA GLY A 7 -19.08 12.89 13.02
C GLY A 7 -18.02 13.07 14.13
N ASN A 8 -16.74 12.79 13.88
CA ASN A 8 -15.66 12.92 14.87
C ASN A 8 -15.54 14.35 15.39
N GLU A 9 -15.13 14.52 16.63
CA GLU A 9 -14.89 15.84 17.21
C GLU A 9 -13.66 16.48 16.58
N LEU A 10 -13.75 17.77 16.28
CA LEU A 10 -12.69 18.56 15.66
C LEU A 10 -12.22 19.62 16.65
N MET A 11 -10.92 19.87 16.68
CA MET A 11 -10.36 21.00 17.39
C MET A 11 -10.92 22.31 16.83
N ASP A 12 -11.03 23.34 17.67
CA ASP A 12 -11.53 24.64 17.23
C ASP A 12 -10.55 25.27 16.21
N GLY A 13 -11.08 25.52 15.01
CA GLY A 13 -10.29 26.08 13.89
C GLY A 13 -9.75 25.03 12.90
N ALA A 14 -10.00 23.75 13.10
CA ALA A 14 -9.56 22.71 12.18
C ALA A 14 -10.19 22.83 10.80
N VAL A 15 -9.36 22.98 9.77
CA VAL A 15 -9.78 23.08 8.36
C VAL A 15 -10.03 21.69 7.77
N PHE A 16 -9.40 20.65 8.29
CA PHE A 16 -9.58 19.26 7.87
C PHE A 16 -9.85 18.34 9.08
N CYS A 17 -10.63 17.31 8.86
CA CYS A 17 -10.86 16.28 9.88
C CYS A 17 -9.67 15.30 9.92
N GLN A 18 -9.01 15.18 11.05
CA GLN A 18 -7.87 14.26 11.23
C GLN A 18 -8.25 12.77 11.06
N ALA A 19 -9.51 12.42 11.36
CA ALA A 19 -9.97 11.02 11.27
C ALA A 19 -10.37 10.58 9.85
N CYS A 20 -10.76 11.49 8.94
CA CYS A 20 -11.26 11.11 7.62
C CYS A 20 -10.81 12.04 6.48
N GLY A 21 -9.88 12.96 6.73
CA GLY A 21 -9.33 13.87 5.74
C GLY A 21 -10.30 14.90 5.13
N THR A 22 -11.56 14.89 5.52
CA THR A 22 -12.59 15.75 4.90
C THR A 22 -12.40 17.21 5.27
N LYS A 23 -12.28 18.09 4.27
CA LYS A 23 -12.22 19.54 4.47
C LYS A 23 -13.52 20.06 5.07
N GLN A 24 -13.41 20.90 6.08
CA GLN A 24 -14.52 21.55 6.76
C GLN A 24 -14.72 22.96 6.18
N ASP A 25 -15.94 23.47 6.25
CA ASP A 25 -16.23 24.84 5.81
C ASP A 25 -15.62 25.83 6.82
N GLU A 26 -14.99 26.88 6.35
CA GLU A 26 -14.48 27.96 7.21
C GLU A 26 -15.63 28.51 8.09
N PRO A 27 -15.39 28.76 9.39
CA PRO A 27 -16.38 29.41 10.23
C PRO A 27 -16.65 30.82 9.68
N ALA A 28 -17.88 31.06 9.24
CA ALA A 28 -18.30 32.39 8.79
C ALA A 28 -18.01 33.41 9.90
N ALA A 29 -17.22 34.43 9.57
CA ALA A 29 -16.97 35.54 10.48
C ALA A 29 -18.29 36.19 10.88
N GLU A 30 -18.53 36.34 12.17
CA GLU A 30 -19.70 37.05 12.72
C GLU A 30 -19.75 38.48 12.20
N VAL A 31 -20.66 38.74 11.26
CA VAL A 31 -21.05 40.09 10.88
C VAL A 31 -22.18 40.50 11.78
N LYS A 32 -21.99 41.56 12.57
CA LYS A 32 -23.04 42.20 13.36
C LYS A 32 -24.18 42.71 12.46
N PRO A 33 -25.44 42.64 12.88
CA PRO A 33 -26.54 43.03 12.05
C PRO A 33 -26.71 44.55 11.92
N GLU A 34 -26.78 45.04 10.71
CA GLU A 34 -27.28 46.38 10.37
C GLU A 34 -28.66 46.24 9.65
N GLU A 35 -29.51 47.18 9.94
CA GLU A 35 -30.97 47.09 9.74
C GLU A 35 -31.46 47.00 8.30
N THR A 36 -32.55 46.29 8.17
CA THR A 36 -33.49 46.05 7.07
C THR A 36 -33.82 47.25 6.15
N LYS A 37 -33.77 47.00 4.83
CA LYS A 37 -34.74 47.55 3.86
C LYS A 37 -35.18 46.47 2.86
N GLU A 38 -36.51 46.48 2.61
CA GLU A 38 -37.34 45.53 1.88
C GLU A 38 -36.89 45.22 0.44
N ALA A 39 -37.08 43.95 0.07
CA ALA A 39 -36.89 43.41 -1.27
C ALA A 39 -38.16 43.50 -2.14
N PRO A 40 -38.04 43.57 -3.46
CA PRO A 40 -39.11 43.19 -4.36
C PRO A 40 -39.00 41.75 -4.89
N LYS A 41 -40.18 41.19 -5.13
CA LYS A 41 -40.53 39.83 -5.53
C LYS A 41 -39.82 39.32 -6.79
N ALA A 42 -39.42 38.05 -6.74
CA ALA A 42 -38.97 37.28 -7.86
C ALA A 42 -40.11 36.80 -8.76
N GLU A 43 -39.92 36.87 -10.05
CA GLU A 43 -40.71 36.24 -11.11
C GLU A 43 -40.20 34.83 -11.44
N GLU A 44 -41.16 33.96 -11.80
CA GLU A 44 -40.99 32.54 -12.08
C GLU A 44 -40.18 32.28 -13.36
N ALA A 45 -39.35 31.22 -13.36
CA ALA A 45 -38.67 30.69 -14.52
C ALA A 45 -39.53 29.67 -15.28
N PRO A 46 -39.45 29.59 -16.62
CA PRO A 46 -40.25 28.65 -17.41
C PRO A 46 -39.61 27.26 -17.50
N LYS A 47 -40.51 26.26 -17.60
CA LYS A 47 -40.21 24.83 -17.74
C LYS A 47 -39.50 24.50 -19.02
N THR A 48 -38.51 23.60 -18.92
CA THR A 48 -37.76 22.97 -20.01
C THR A 48 -38.59 21.91 -20.72
N GLU A 49 -38.58 21.91 -22.03
CA GLU A 49 -39.20 20.93 -22.94
C GLU A 49 -38.28 19.67 -23.11
N GLU A 50 -38.99 18.58 -23.44
CA GLU A 50 -38.46 17.22 -23.61
C GLU A 50 -37.52 17.05 -24.82
N THR A 51 -36.52 16.19 -24.66
CA THR A 51 -35.61 15.74 -25.72
C THR A 51 -36.22 14.59 -26.53
N PRO A 52 -36.09 14.55 -27.85
CA PRO A 52 -36.58 13.43 -28.65
C PRO A 52 -35.62 12.23 -28.72
N LYS A 53 -36.24 11.04 -28.74
CA LYS A 53 -35.66 9.72 -28.89
C LYS A 53 -34.82 9.58 -30.18
N ALA A 54 -33.65 8.98 -30.08
CA ALA A 54 -32.82 8.55 -31.20
C ALA A 54 -33.35 7.24 -31.81
N GLU A 55 -33.36 7.18 -33.15
CA GLU A 55 -33.73 6.05 -33.96
C GLU A 55 -32.62 5.00 -34.05
N GLU A 56 -33.03 3.74 -34.11
CA GLU A 56 -32.18 2.55 -34.32
C GLU A 56 -31.53 2.55 -35.71
N ALA A 57 -30.25 2.16 -35.78
CA ALA A 57 -29.52 1.84 -37.00
C ALA A 57 -29.60 0.32 -37.30
N PRO A 58 -29.61 -0.11 -38.59
CA PRO A 58 -29.93 -1.47 -38.94
C PRO A 58 -28.75 -2.43 -38.88
N LYS A 59 -29.06 -3.70 -38.51
CA LYS A 59 -28.18 -4.88 -38.54
C LYS A 59 -27.60 -5.15 -39.91
N ALA A 60 -26.29 -5.39 -39.97
CA ALA A 60 -25.62 -5.98 -41.12
C ALA A 60 -25.58 -7.51 -41.00
N GLU A 61 -25.91 -8.18 -42.10
CA GLU A 61 -25.94 -9.63 -42.25
C GLU A 61 -24.54 -10.25 -42.37
N GLU A 62 -24.32 -11.33 -41.62
CA GLU A 62 -23.18 -12.23 -41.79
C GLU A 62 -23.35 -13.08 -43.08
N LYS A 63 -22.26 -13.21 -43.83
CA LYS A 63 -22.09 -14.27 -44.85
C LYS A 63 -20.93 -15.17 -44.46
N PRO A 64 -21.09 -16.50 -44.59
CA PRO A 64 -20.07 -17.48 -44.21
C PRO A 64 -18.98 -17.61 -45.28
N VAL A 65 -17.73 -17.79 -44.80
CA VAL A 65 -16.59 -18.15 -45.68
C VAL A 65 -16.23 -19.61 -45.46
N GLU A 66 -16.14 -20.32 -46.60
CA GLU A 66 -15.86 -21.75 -46.76
C GLU A 66 -14.47 -22.16 -46.25
N GLU A 67 -14.44 -23.35 -45.63
CA GLU A 67 -13.26 -24.18 -45.40
C GLU A 67 -12.57 -24.58 -46.71
N LYS A 68 -11.27 -24.41 -46.80
CA LYS A 68 -10.39 -25.15 -47.69
C LYS A 68 -9.41 -26.00 -46.91
N LYS A 69 -9.65 -27.32 -46.94
CA LYS A 69 -8.65 -28.34 -46.68
C LYS A 69 -7.54 -28.27 -47.71
N GLU A 70 -6.30 -28.33 -47.26
CA GLU A 70 -5.19 -28.87 -48.06
C GLU A 70 -4.35 -29.85 -47.25
N GLU A 71 -3.96 -30.86 -47.93
CA GLU A 71 -3.51 -32.19 -47.60
C GLU A 71 -2.00 -32.23 -47.31
N SER A 72 -1.63 -33.00 -46.28
CA SER A 72 -0.51 -33.97 -46.26
C SER A 72 0.78 -33.68 -47.03
N ALA A 73 1.90 -33.60 -46.33
CA ALA A 73 3.17 -34.18 -46.74
C ALA A 73 4.02 -34.67 -45.57
N ALA A 74 4.57 -35.85 -45.76
CA ALA A 74 5.19 -36.77 -44.82
C ALA A 74 6.49 -36.30 -44.15
N ALA A 75 6.75 -36.91 -43.00
CA ALA A 75 8.01 -36.93 -42.27
C ALA A 75 9.16 -37.64 -42.99
N PRO A 76 10.39 -37.43 -42.65
CA PRO A 76 11.38 -38.51 -42.62
C PRO A 76 11.86 -38.84 -41.22
N GLU A 77 11.90 -40.16 -40.99
CA GLU A 77 12.61 -40.85 -39.91
C GLU A 77 14.08 -40.39 -39.78
N VAL A 78 14.51 -40.20 -38.54
CA VAL A 78 15.94 -40.24 -38.19
C VAL A 78 16.18 -41.24 -37.06
N GLN A 79 17.04 -42.15 -37.42
CA GLN A 79 17.52 -43.35 -36.76
C GLN A 79 18.03 -43.16 -35.33
N ALA A 80 17.74 -44.20 -34.56
CA ALA A 80 18.38 -44.52 -33.28
C ALA A 80 19.87 -44.85 -33.40
N GLN A 81 20.65 -44.40 -32.46
CA GLN A 81 22.00 -44.98 -32.14
C GLN A 81 22.39 -44.73 -30.69
N PRO A 82 23.38 -45.50 -30.14
CA PRO A 82 23.11 -46.71 -29.39
C PRO A 82 23.53 -46.52 -27.90
N GLN A 83 23.02 -47.39 -27.06
CA GLN A 83 23.34 -47.53 -25.63
C GLN A 83 24.83 -47.71 -25.37
N ALA A 84 25.40 -46.90 -24.47
CA ALA A 84 26.69 -47.14 -23.85
C ALA A 84 26.55 -48.09 -22.66
N GLN A 85 27.39 -49.12 -22.69
CA GLN A 85 27.46 -50.22 -21.71
C GLN A 85 27.87 -49.73 -20.33
N ALA A 86 27.21 -50.23 -19.31
CA ALA A 86 27.59 -50.14 -17.92
C ALA A 86 28.84 -50.99 -17.61
N GLN A 87 29.82 -50.40 -16.94
CA GLN A 87 30.94 -51.10 -16.34
C GLN A 87 30.55 -51.70 -14.98
N PRO A 88 31.08 -52.89 -14.60
CA PRO A 88 30.72 -53.57 -13.38
C PRO A 88 31.44 -53.04 -12.15
N GLN A 89 30.71 -52.90 -11.06
CA GLN A 89 31.26 -52.65 -9.72
C GLN A 89 31.95 -53.88 -9.15
N PRO A 90 32.99 -53.71 -8.31
CA PRO A 90 33.67 -54.84 -7.66
C PRO A 90 32.88 -55.37 -6.50
N GLN A 91 32.71 -56.67 -6.47
CA GLN A 91 32.11 -57.46 -5.37
C GLN A 91 32.97 -57.38 -4.12
N ALA A 92 32.36 -57.01 -2.98
CA ALA A 92 32.94 -57.16 -1.67
C ALA A 92 32.68 -58.59 -1.13
N ALA A 93 33.74 -59.21 -0.58
CA ALA A 93 33.75 -60.59 -0.14
C ALA A 93 32.86 -60.84 1.11
N GLU A 94 32.12 -61.93 1.09
CA GLU A 94 31.39 -62.45 2.23
C GLU A 94 32.32 -63.06 3.31
N PRO A 95 32.05 -62.83 4.61
CA PRO A 95 32.67 -63.59 5.67
C PRO A 95 31.90 -64.88 5.97
N LYS A 96 32.63 -65.97 6.06
CA LYS A 96 32.16 -67.34 6.31
C LYS A 96 31.41 -67.47 7.62
N LYS A 97 30.19 -68.09 7.57
CA LYS A 97 29.40 -68.56 8.72
C LYS A 97 30.08 -69.66 9.48
N LYS A 98 30.29 -69.47 10.80
CA LYS A 98 30.46 -70.57 11.77
C LYS A 98 29.09 -70.97 12.32
N LYS A 99 28.75 -72.25 12.14
CA LYS A 99 27.58 -72.87 12.73
C LYS A 99 27.80 -73.05 14.24
N SER A 100 26.92 -72.48 15.08
CA SER A 100 26.72 -73.02 16.43
C SER A 100 25.19 -73.17 16.65
N ALA A 101 24.82 -74.35 16.99
CA ALA A 101 23.45 -74.72 17.31
C ALA A 101 23.13 -74.26 18.74
N LEU A 102 22.03 -73.51 18.91
CA LEU A 102 21.35 -73.37 20.18
C LEU A 102 19.84 -73.32 19.95
N PRO A 103 19.00 -73.90 20.81
CA PRO A 103 17.69 -74.28 20.38
C PRO A 103 16.59 -73.31 20.77
N LEU A 104 15.55 -73.34 19.95
CA LEU A 104 14.14 -73.11 20.18
C LEU A 104 13.64 -72.68 21.59
N ILE A 105 13.95 -71.50 22.07
CA ILE A 105 13.20 -70.85 23.15
C ILE A 105 12.88 -69.34 22.81
N ILE A 106 13.40 -68.84 21.73
CA ILE A 106 13.22 -67.38 21.39
C ILE A 106 11.91 -67.10 20.63
N GLY A 107 11.25 -68.08 20.08
CA GLY A 107 9.97 -67.90 19.36
C GLY A 107 8.80 -67.42 20.23
N GLY A 108 8.74 -67.82 21.49
CA GLY A 108 7.68 -67.42 22.41
C GLY A 108 7.82 -66.00 22.95
N ALA A 109 9.06 -65.61 23.24
CA ALA A 109 9.32 -64.26 23.77
C ALA A 109 9.17 -63.15 22.71
N ALA A 110 9.56 -63.44 21.45
CA ALA A 110 9.37 -62.46 20.36
C ALA A 110 7.88 -62.28 19.99
N VAL A 111 7.10 -63.36 19.97
CA VAL A 111 5.64 -63.30 19.75
C VAL A 111 4.96 -62.63 20.94
N ALA A 112 5.38 -62.90 22.18
CA ALA A 112 4.89 -62.21 23.36
C ALA A 112 5.27 -60.72 23.36
N LEU A 113 6.47 -60.36 22.92
CA LEU A 113 6.89 -58.97 22.79
C LEU A 113 6.12 -58.23 21.67
N ILE A 114 5.92 -58.89 20.51
CA ILE A 114 5.09 -58.36 19.43
C ILE A 114 3.62 -58.23 19.85
N LEU A 115 3.08 -59.22 20.57
CA LEU A 115 1.74 -59.12 21.11
C LEU A 115 1.66 -58.05 22.21
N LEU A 116 2.69 -57.90 23.04
CA LEU A 116 2.76 -56.80 24.03
C LEU A 116 2.86 -55.45 23.36
N VAL A 117 3.68 -55.31 22.33
CA VAL A 117 3.79 -54.06 21.53
C VAL A 117 2.49 -53.78 20.79
N VAL A 118 1.83 -54.77 20.21
CA VAL A 118 0.49 -54.62 19.60
C VAL A 118 -0.59 -54.36 20.65
N LEU A 119 -0.49 -54.97 21.85
CA LEU A 119 -1.40 -54.68 22.95
C LEU A 119 -1.16 -53.30 23.56
N VAL A 120 0.09 -52.90 23.71
CA VAL A 120 0.48 -51.55 24.12
C VAL A 120 0.10 -50.54 23.06
N ALA A 121 0.33 -50.82 21.78
CA ALA A 121 -0.14 -49.98 20.67
C ALA A 121 -1.68 -49.95 20.59
N LYS A 122 -2.37 -51.04 20.86
CA LYS A 122 -3.85 -51.05 21.01
C LYS A 122 -4.34 -50.44 22.32
N LEU A 123 -3.57 -50.53 23.41
CA LEU A 123 -3.84 -49.78 24.65
C LEU A 123 -3.55 -48.30 24.49
N ILE A 124 -2.51 -47.93 23.76
CA ILE A 124 -2.23 -46.55 23.39
C ILE A 124 -3.25 -46.05 22.34
N SER A 125 -3.65 -46.87 21.38
CA SER A 125 -4.75 -46.58 20.46
C SER A 125 -6.15 -46.82 21.04
N GLY A 126 -6.29 -47.56 22.12
CA GLY A 126 -7.55 -47.84 22.82
C GLY A 126 -7.76 -47.01 24.10
N LEU A 127 -6.74 -46.38 24.63
CA LEU A 127 -6.80 -45.09 25.29
C LEU A 127 -6.95 -44.04 24.16
N GLY A 128 -7.99 -44.26 23.35
CA GLY A 128 -8.47 -43.22 22.46
C GLY A 128 -8.62 -41.99 23.32
N SER A 129 -7.65 -41.12 23.17
CA SER A 129 -7.70 -39.80 23.76
C SER A 129 -9.09 -39.27 23.43
N LYS A 130 -9.90 -39.00 24.45
CA LYS A 130 -10.86 -37.92 24.36
C LYS A 130 -10.06 -36.61 24.34
N GLY A 131 -8.98 -36.58 23.59
CA GLY A 131 -8.20 -35.44 23.24
C GLY A 131 -8.86 -34.76 22.03
N GLY A 132 -8.74 -33.47 21.92
CA GLY A 132 -9.38 -32.69 20.92
C GLY A 132 -9.13 -33.24 19.50
N SER A 133 -10.16 -33.29 18.71
CA SER A 133 -10.10 -33.56 17.28
C SER A 133 -9.66 -32.30 16.58
N SER A 134 -8.89 -32.41 15.49
CA SER A 134 -8.61 -31.28 14.59
C SER A 134 -9.88 -30.63 13.99
N THR A 135 -11.05 -31.26 14.24
CA THR A 135 -12.37 -30.75 13.86
C THR A 135 -13.15 -30.15 15.03
N ALA A 136 -12.50 -29.96 16.19
CA ALA A 136 -13.16 -29.33 17.33
C ALA A 136 -13.32 -27.82 17.07
N VAL A 137 -14.44 -27.30 17.52
CA VAL A 137 -14.82 -25.89 17.32
C VAL A 137 -15.42 -25.35 18.62
N ALA A 138 -14.96 -24.18 19.04
CA ALA A 138 -15.64 -23.38 20.04
C ALA A 138 -16.26 -22.15 19.36
N TYR A 139 -17.43 -21.72 19.77
CA TYR A 139 -18.09 -20.58 19.16
C TYR A 139 -19.06 -19.90 20.14
N VAL A 140 -19.30 -18.63 19.92
CA VAL A 140 -20.33 -17.87 20.64
C VAL A 140 -21.54 -17.74 19.73
N SER A 141 -22.71 -18.03 20.28
CA SER A 141 -23.99 -17.87 19.59
C SER A 141 -25.03 -17.32 20.54
N LYS A 142 -25.51 -16.11 20.28
CA LYS A 142 -26.48 -15.39 21.13
C LYS A 142 -25.95 -15.23 22.57
N GLY A 143 -24.70 -14.86 22.69
CA GLY A 143 -24.03 -14.71 23.98
C GLY A 143 -23.73 -16.04 24.72
N THR A 144 -24.07 -17.23 24.17
CA THR A 144 -23.75 -18.50 24.77
C THR A 144 -22.49 -19.12 24.16
N LEU A 145 -21.50 -19.43 24.98
CA LEU A 145 -20.32 -20.20 24.59
C LEU A 145 -20.69 -21.67 24.39
N CYS A 146 -20.39 -22.19 23.22
CA CYS A 146 -20.66 -23.56 22.81
C CYS A 146 -19.38 -24.27 22.33
N VAL A 147 -19.29 -25.57 22.58
CA VAL A 147 -18.16 -26.41 22.11
C VAL A 147 -18.68 -27.63 21.38
N ILE A 148 -18.03 -27.92 20.27
CA ILE A 148 -18.24 -29.15 19.48
C ILE A 148 -16.91 -29.90 19.40
N VAL A 149 -16.90 -31.17 19.78
CA VAL A 149 -15.65 -31.97 19.75
C VAL A 149 -15.34 -32.49 18.36
N ASP A 150 -16.36 -32.78 17.57
CA ASP A 150 -16.25 -33.26 16.19
C ASP A 150 -17.33 -32.60 15.33
N ALA A 151 -17.00 -31.42 14.81
CA ALA A 151 -17.91 -30.65 13.97
C ALA A 151 -18.02 -31.21 12.54
N ALA A 152 -17.08 -32.06 12.11
CA ALA A 152 -17.13 -32.75 10.81
C ALA A 152 -18.12 -33.93 10.79
N ASN A 153 -19.22 -33.82 11.50
CA ASN A 153 -20.31 -34.77 11.54
C ASN A 153 -21.63 -34.14 11.08
N LYS A 154 -22.51 -34.95 10.51
CA LYS A 154 -23.84 -34.50 10.08
C LYS A 154 -24.69 -34.02 11.26
N GLU A 155 -24.56 -34.67 12.41
CA GLU A 155 -25.25 -34.35 13.66
C GLU A 155 -24.21 -34.25 14.79
N PRO A 156 -23.42 -33.18 14.85
CA PRO A 156 -22.39 -33.01 15.86
C PRO A 156 -23.02 -32.82 17.23
N LYS A 157 -22.33 -33.31 18.29
CA LYS A 157 -22.76 -33.05 19.66
C LYS A 157 -22.28 -31.65 20.06
N ILE A 158 -23.23 -30.79 20.35
CA ILE A 158 -23.00 -29.45 20.87
C ILE A 158 -23.08 -29.49 22.39
N TYR A 159 -22.11 -28.89 23.05
CA TYR A 159 -22.07 -28.67 24.49
C TYR A 159 -22.18 -27.17 24.76
N GLU A 160 -23.28 -26.72 25.35
CA GLU A 160 -23.40 -25.37 25.88
C GLU A 160 -22.55 -25.28 27.16
N VAL A 161 -21.62 -24.30 27.21
CA VAL A 161 -20.70 -24.13 28.34
C VAL A 161 -21.28 -23.20 29.38
N CYS A 162 -21.49 -21.95 29.01
CA CYS A 162 -22.07 -20.86 29.83
C CYS A 162 -22.71 -19.80 28.94
N ASP A 163 -23.50 -18.92 29.51
CA ASP A 163 -23.77 -17.62 28.89
C ASP A 163 -22.63 -16.71 29.28
N LEU A 164 -22.12 -15.96 28.31
CA LEU A 164 -21.05 -14.96 28.50
C LEU A 164 -21.71 -13.65 28.89
N ASP A 165 -21.11 -12.96 29.85
CA ASP A 165 -21.43 -11.57 30.16
C ASP A 165 -20.37 -10.66 29.51
N VAL A 166 -20.75 -10.00 28.44
CA VAL A 166 -19.88 -9.11 27.65
C VAL A 166 -20.64 -7.85 27.33
N ASP A 167 -20.10 -6.69 27.67
CA ASP A 167 -20.74 -5.41 27.45
C ASP A 167 -21.05 -5.15 25.97
N GLU A 168 -22.15 -4.44 25.70
CA GLU A 168 -22.58 -4.09 24.34
C GLU A 168 -21.52 -3.24 23.62
N GLY A 169 -21.14 -3.66 22.41
CA GLY A 169 -20.18 -2.96 21.56
C GLY A 169 -18.75 -3.43 21.67
N ILE A 170 -18.46 -4.39 22.52
CA ILE A 170 -17.16 -5.04 22.58
C ILE A 170 -16.97 -5.94 21.35
N TYR A 171 -15.90 -5.69 20.61
CA TYR A 171 -15.47 -6.56 19.52
C TYR A 171 -14.63 -7.72 20.10
N TYR A 172 -14.98 -8.94 19.76
CA TYR A 172 -14.22 -10.11 20.18
C TYR A 172 -12.83 -10.13 19.52
N PRO A 173 -11.71 -10.06 20.28
CA PRO A 173 -10.38 -10.20 19.70
C PRO A 173 -10.16 -11.63 19.17
N TYR A 174 -9.16 -11.79 18.31
CA TYR A 174 -8.84 -13.10 17.69
C TYR A 174 -8.49 -14.20 18.70
N ASN A 175 -8.06 -13.84 19.90
CA ASN A 175 -7.70 -14.72 21.00
C ASN A 175 -8.79 -14.85 22.07
N PHE A 176 -10.00 -14.30 21.85
CA PHE A 176 -11.10 -14.34 22.83
C PHE A 176 -11.45 -15.73 23.30
N ILE A 177 -11.36 -16.73 22.43
CA ILE A 177 -11.41 -18.14 22.75
C ILE A 177 -10.18 -18.83 22.16
N THR A 178 -9.34 -19.41 23.00
CA THR A 178 -8.10 -20.05 22.59
C THR A 178 -8.04 -21.49 23.06
N TRP A 179 -7.46 -22.38 22.26
CA TRP A 179 -7.29 -23.78 22.57
C TRP A 179 -5.93 -24.04 23.20
N SER A 180 -5.89 -24.99 24.16
CA SER A 180 -4.61 -25.58 24.55
C SER A 180 -4.00 -26.35 23.37
N GLU A 181 -2.68 -26.50 23.31
CA GLU A 181 -1.96 -27.20 22.26
C GLU A 181 -2.48 -28.65 22.04
N ASP A 182 -2.84 -29.34 23.10
CA ASP A 182 -3.42 -30.69 23.04
C ASP A 182 -4.93 -30.70 22.74
N HIS A 183 -5.56 -29.57 22.49
CA HIS A 183 -6.97 -29.33 22.19
C HIS A 183 -7.93 -29.92 23.24
N LYS A 184 -7.50 -30.03 24.50
CA LYS A 184 -8.33 -30.60 25.59
C LYS A 184 -8.93 -29.57 26.50
N THR A 185 -8.42 -28.36 26.48
CA THR A 185 -8.88 -27.22 27.26
C THR A 185 -9.14 -26.06 26.34
N ILE A 186 -10.19 -25.31 26.59
CA ILE A 186 -10.37 -23.97 26.02
C ILE A 186 -10.17 -22.95 27.13
N TYR A 187 -9.57 -21.83 26.73
CA TYR A 187 -9.46 -20.62 27.51
C TYR A 187 -10.37 -19.60 26.86
N PHE A 188 -11.05 -18.76 27.62
CA PHE A 188 -11.99 -17.78 27.12
C PHE A 188 -12.20 -16.69 28.15
N PHE A 189 -12.75 -15.56 27.70
CA PHE A 189 -13.09 -14.44 28.57
C PHE A 189 -14.58 -14.42 28.88
N ASP A 190 -14.90 -14.00 30.12
CA ASP A 190 -16.25 -13.78 30.62
C ASP A 190 -16.27 -12.50 31.45
N ASP A 191 -17.43 -11.94 31.78
CA ASP A 191 -17.59 -10.70 32.55
C ASP A 191 -16.75 -9.55 32.00
N VAL A 192 -16.83 -9.34 30.66
CA VAL A 192 -16.01 -8.35 29.95
C VAL A 192 -16.69 -7.00 29.94
N ASP A 193 -16.05 -6.00 30.53
CA ASP A 193 -16.54 -4.63 30.62
C ASP A 193 -16.19 -3.76 29.40
N SER A 194 -16.69 -2.49 29.40
CA SER A 194 -16.42 -1.53 28.34
C SER A 194 -14.95 -1.10 28.21
N ASP A 195 -14.14 -1.32 29.22
CA ASP A 195 -12.72 -1.02 29.24
C ASP A 195 -11.88 -2.21 28.72
N ARG A 196 -12.55 -3.29 28.28
CA ARG A 196 -11.96 -4.52 27.72
C ARG A 196 -11.26 -5.38 28.75
N ILE A 197 -11.69 -5.27 29.98
CA ILE A 197 -11.20 -6.07 31.09
C ILE A 197 -12.23 -7.15 31.38
N GLY A 198 -11.78 -8.38 31.57
CA GLY A 198 -12.66 -9.50 31.85
C GLY A 198 -12.02 -10.61 32.67
N ASP A 199 -12.83 -11.61 33.02
CA ASP A 199 -12.40 -12.81 33.71
C ASP A 199 -11.78 -13.81 32.71
N LEU A 200 -10.50 -14.14 32.87
CA LEU A 200 -9.86 -15.23 32.12
C LEU A 200 -10.28 -16.57 32.67
N CYS A 201 -11.02 -17.32 31.90
CA CYS A 201 -11.65 -18.60 32.28
C CYS A 201 -11.05 -19.77 31.51
N SER A 202 -11.18 -20.97 32.08
CA SER A 202 -10.86 -22.22 31.39
C SER A 202 -11.88 -23.33 31.68
N VAL A 203 -12.05 -24.24 30.69
CA VAL A 203 -12.83 -25.45 30.88
C VAL A 203 -12.22 -26.62 30.11
N GLN A 204 -12.16 -27.78 30.77
CA GLN A 204 -11.71 -29.03 30.17
C GLN A 204 -12.84 -29.70 29.37
N ILE A 205 -12.60 -29.93 28.06
CA ILE A 205 -13.58 -30.49 27.13
C ILE A 205 -14.13 -31.84 27.60
N SER A 206 -13.26 -32.70 28.19
CA SER A 206 -13.66 -34.01 28.67
C SER A 206 -14.67 -33.98 29.82
N LYS A 207 -14.80 -32.84 30.50
CA LYS A 207 -15.74 -32.66 31.61
C LYS A 207 -17.11 -32.17 31.15
N LEU A 208 -17.25 -31.70 29.91
CA LEU A 208 -18.50 -31.15 29.38
C LEU A 208 -19.57 -32.22 29.20
N GLY A 209 -20.79 -31.90 29.57
CA GLY A 209 -21.99 -32.72 29.45
C GLY A 209 -23.12 -31.98 28.74
N LYS A 210 -24.29 -32.61 28.66
CA LYS A 210 -25.47 -32.05 28.02
C LYS A 210 -26.17 -30.94 28.83
N ASP A 211 -25.83 -30.82 30.09
CA ASP A 211 -26.49 -29.93 31.04
C ASP A 211 -25.61 -28.71 31.25
N LYS A 212 -26.02 -27.55 30.73
CA LYS A 212 -25.32 -26.28 30.77
C LYS A 212 -24.98 -25.85 32.20
N SER A 213 -25.95 -25.90 33.13
CA SER A 213 -25.72 -25.51 34.52
C SER A 213 -24.67 -26.38 35.23
N LYS A 214 -24.48 -27.62 34.76
CA LYS A 214 -23.39 -28.46 35.23
C LYS A 214 -22.07 -28.17 34.56
N ASN A 215 -22.09 -27.64 33.36
CA ASN A 215 -20.88 -27.18 32.64
C ASN A 215 -20.34 -25.91 33.24
N GLU A 216 -21.19 -24.95 33.55
CA GLU A 216 -20.83 -23.72 34.28
C GLU A 216 -20.07 -24.01 35.58
N SER A 217 -20.53 -24.98 36.35
CA SER A 217 -19.84 -25.41 37.60
C SER A 217 -18.45 -26.03 37.39
N LYS A 218 -18.00 -26.24 36.16
CA LYS A 218 -16.69 -26.81 35.81
C LYS A 218 -15.74 -25.79 35.25
N ILE A 219 -16.20 -24.59 35.05
CA ILE A 219 -15.39 -23.45 34.66
C ILE A 219 -14.48 -23.11 35.82
N VAL A 220 -13.24 -22.82 35.51
CA VAL A 220 -12.25 -22.33 36.46
C VAL A 220 -11.92 -20.90 36.01
N VAL A 221 -12.22 -19.95 36.85
CA VAL A 221 -11.71 -18.57 36.69
C VAL A 221 -10.23 -18.63 37.09
N ILE A 222 -9.36 -18.28 36.15
CA ILE A 222 -7.92 -18.29 36.33
C ILE A 222 -7.49 -17.00 37.01
N ASP A 223 -7.95 -15.88 36.48
CA ASP A 223 -7.70 -14.56 37.03
C ASP A 223 -8.88 -13.63 36.68
N ASP A 224 -9.16 -12.66 37.51
CA ASP A 224 -10.10 -11.60 37.25
C ASP A 224 -9.35 -10.33 36.77
N ASN A 225 -10.04 -9.43 36.10
CA ASN A 225 -9.46 -8.17 35.61
C ASN A 225 -8.29 -8.35 34.61
N VAL A 226 -8.41 -9.28 33.68
CA VAL A 226 -7.42 -9.51 32.60
C VAL A 226 -7.76 -8.67 31.37
N ASP A 227 -6.77 -8.02 30.77
CA ASP A 227 -6.93 -7.38 29.46
C ASP A 227 -7.14 -8.44 28.37
N ILE A 228 -8.27 -8.38 27.68
CA ILE A 228 -8.65 -9.38 26.67
C ILE A 228 -7.75 -9.40 25.44
N TYR A 229 -6.93 -8.36 25.19
CA TYR A 229 -5.98 -8.29 24.06
C TYR A 229 -4.60 -8.83 24.41
N SER A 230 -4.25 -8.91 25.68
CA SER A 230 -2.90 -9.21 26.17
C SER A 230 -2.63 -10.68 26.46
N PHE A 231 -3.49 -11.58 26.05
CA PHE A 231 -3.44 -13.00 26.42
C PHE A 231 -2.72 -13.86 25.39
N SER A 232 -1.84 -14.76 25.84
CA SER A 232 -1.15 -15.74 24.99
C SER A 232 -1.02 -17.11 25.66
N VAL A 233 -1.13 -18.18 24.87
CA VAL A 233 -0.88 -19.57 25.28
C VAL A 233 0.50 -19.98 24.77
N LEU A 234 1.40 -20.32 25.70
CA LEU A 234 2.75 -20.74 25.39
C LEU A 234 2.81 -22.19 24.93
N SER A 235 3.81 -22.59 24.14
CA SER A 235 4.01 -23.95 23.64
C SER A 235 4.14 -24.98 24.76
N ASN A 236 4.61 -24.57 25.96
CA ASN A 236 4.68 -25.43 27.15
C ASN A 236 3.35 -25.53 27.91
N GLY A 237 2.26 -24.96 27.39
CA GLY A 237 0.91 -25.00 27.96
C GLY A 237 0.67 -24.02 29.11
N LYS A 238 1.62 -23.17 29.43
CA LYS A 238 1.42 -22.04 30.34
C LYS A 238 0.68 -20.91 29.65
N LEU A 239 0.06 -20.04 30.43
CA LEU A 239 -0.55 -18.80 29.93
C LEU A 239 0.27 -17.60 30.39
N VAL A 240 0.30 -16.57 29.58
CA VAL A 240 0.85 -15.27 29.93
C VAL A 240 -0.13 -14.18 29.51
N TYR A 241 -0.28 -13.14 30.33
CA TYR A 241 -1.25 -12.08 30.11
C TYR A 241 -0.93 -10.87 31.00
N THR A 242 -1.47 -9.71 30.64
CA THR A 242 -1.50 -8.55 31.53
C THR A 242 -2.88 -8.37 32.17
N THR A 243 -2.90 -7.72 33.31
CA THR A 243 -4.13 -7.36 34.02
C THR A 243 -4.46 -5.87 33.84
N ALA A 244 -5.68 -5.45 34.18
CA ALA A 244 -6.11 -4.04 34.23
C ALA A 244 -5.24 -3.13 35.13
N LYS A 245 -4.28 -3.68 35.84
CA LYS A 245 -3.30 -2.96 36.65
C LYS A 245 -1.90 -3.10 36.11
N ASP A 246 -1.81 -3.35 34.83
CA ASP A 246 -0.55 -3.43 34.08
C ASP A 246 0.46 -4.42 34.69
N LYS A 247 -0.07 -5.55 35.22
CA LYS A 247 0.77 -6.60 35.78
C LYS A 247 0.90 -7.74 34.79
N LEU A 248 2.13 -8.13 34.49
CA LEU A 248 2.41 -9.34 33.72
C LEU A 248 2.32 -10.56 34.62
N CYS A 249 1.46 -11.49 34.27
CA CYS A 249 1.17 -12.70 35.03
C CYS A 249 1.42 -13.96 34.21
N ILE A 250 1.90 -15.02 34.89
CA ILE A 250 2.01 -16.39 34.35
C ILE A 250 1.12 -17.32 35.10
N TYR A 251 0.34 -18.13 34.36
CA TYR A 251 -0.43 -19.23 34.92
C TYR A 251 0.12 -20.57 34.47
N SER A 252 0.51 -21.41 35.46
CA SER A 252 1.08 -22.76 35.26
C SER A 252 0.14 -23.87 35.69
N GLY A 253 -1.18 -23.63 35.72
CA GLY A 253 -2.20 -24.64 36.10
C GLY A 253 -2.54 -24.69 37.58
N LYS A 254 -2.10 -23.70 38.39
CA LYS A 254 -2.42 -23.59 39.81
C LYS A 254 -2.98 -22.21 40.12
N GLU A 255 -2.15 -21.31 40.61
CA GLU A 255 -2.45 -19.91 40.89
C GLU A 255 -1.64 -19.05 39.92
N PRO A 256 -2.15 -17.90 39.46
CA PRO A 256 -1.35 -16.92 38.71
C PRO A 256 -0.18 -16.41 39.53
N GLU A 257 0.96 -16.25 38.89
CA GLU A 257 2.16 -15.68 39.48
C GLU A 257 2.43 -14.33 38.79
N GLU A 258 2.41 -13.22 39.53
CA GLU A 258 2.82 -11.91 39.07
C GLU A 258 4.35 -11.90 38.89
N ILE A 259 4.84 -11.58 37.68
CA ILE A 259 6.27 -11.52 37.37
C ILE A 259 6.78 -10.12 37.12
N ALA A 260 5.95 -9.20 36.61
CA ALA A 260 6.29 -7.79 36.41
C ALA A 260 5.09 -6.89 36.69
N LYS A 261 5.34 -5.59 36.81
CA LYS A 261 4.36 -4.51 36.99
C LYS A 261 4.62 -3.41 36.02
N ASP A 262 3.63 -2.53 35.88
CA ASP A 262 3.70 -1.35 35.04
C ASP A 262 4.08 -1.72 33.58
N VAL A 263 3.47 -2.83 33.08
CA VAL A 263 3.73 -3.43 31.77
C VAL A 263 2.68 -2.92 30.77
N GLU A 264 3.14 -2.24 29.74
CA GLU A 264 2.28 -1.82 28.62
C GLU A 264 2.14 -2.92 27.58
N ASP A 265 3.24 -3.35 26.97
CA ASP A 265 3.29 -4.44 26.02
C ASP A 265 4.29 -5.51 26.44
N PHE A 266 4.10 -6.76 26.06
CA PHE A 266 5.06 -7.82 26.29
C PHE A 266 5.26 -8.74 25.09
N TYR A 267 6.46 -9.31 24.98
CA TYR A 267 6.89 -10.22 23.94
C TYR A 267 7.49 -11.49 24.56
N VAL A 268 7.12 -12.64 23.99
CA VAL A 268 7.58 -13.93 24.49
C VAL A 268 8.95 -14.27 23.92
N VAL A 269 9.89 -14.63 24.79
CA VAL A 269 11.25 -15.03 24.44
C VAL A 269 11.44 -16.52 24.69
N ASN A 270 12.09 -17.24 23.75
CA ASN A 270 12.51 -18.64 23.94
C ASN A 270 11.39 -19.54 24.44
N ASP A 271 10.22 -19.52 23.78
CA ASP A 271 9.04 -20.31 24.16
C ASP A 271 8.58 -20.08 25.61
N GLY A 272 8.67 -18.85 26.10
CA GLY A 272 8.26 -18.47 27.44
C GLY A 272 9.26 -18.80 28.53
N LYS A 273 10.56 -18.82 28.23
CA LYS A 273 11.62 -18.85 29.23
C LYS A 273 11.89 -17.45 29.81
N GLY A 274 11.57 -16.42 29.05
CA GLY A 274 11.64 -15.03 29.44
C GLY A 274 10.67 -14.18 28.64
N PHE A 275 10.61 -12.91 28.98
CA PHE A 275 9.77 -11.90 28.33
C PHE A 275 10.54 -10.61 28.20
N ILE A 276 10.38 -9.97 27.05
CA ILE A 276 10.68 -8.55 26.90
C ILE A 276 9.37 -7.80 27.14
N TYR A 277 9.42 -6.69 27.83
CA TYR A 277 8.25 -5.84 28.00
C TYR A 277 8.64 -4.37 28.02
N THR A 278 7.68 -3.53 27.65
CA THR A 278 7.76 -2.07 27.77
C THR A 278 6.95 -1.62 28.98
N GLY A 279 7.44 -0.60 29.65
CA GLY A 279 6.77 0.01 30.80
C GLY A 279 7.32 1.40 31.09
N ASP A 280 6.93 1.99 32.20
CA ASP A 280 7.44 3.29 32.68
C ASP A 280 7.45 4.38 31.58
N TYR A 281 6.28 4.57 30.92
CA TYR A 281 6.16 5.53 29.82
C TYR A 281 6.39 6.98 30.28
N ASP A 282 7.33 7.64 29.64
CA ASP A 282 7.52 9.10 29.71
C ASP A 282 7.09 9.77 28.40
N SER A 283 6.31 10.85 28.50
CA SER A 283 5.77 11.52 27.32
C SER A 283 6.81 12.28 26.47
N GLU A 284 7.98 12.52 26.98
CA GLU A 284 9.09 13.21 26.31
C GLU A 284 10.17 12.21 25.84
N GLU A 285 10.33 11.09 26.55
CA GLU A 285 11.40 10.12 26.31
C GLU A 285 10.89 8.83 25.65
N GLY A 286 9.66 8.36 25.94
CA GLY A 286 9.11 7.10 25.44
C GLY A 286 9.01 6.03 26.53
N TYR A 287 9.08 4.75 26.15
CA TYR A 287 9.00 3.62 27.08
C TYR A 287 10.38 3.18 27.57
N THR A 288 10.42 2.62 28.76
CA THR A 288 11.57 1.83 29.22
C THR A 288 11.39 0.37 28.80
N LEU A 289 12.44 -0.26 28.31
CA LEU A 289 12.49 -1.64 27.84
C LEU A 289 13.10 -2.53 28.91
N PHE A 290 12.44 -3.64 29.21
CA PHE A 290 12.86 -4.58 30.24
C PHE A 290 12.94 -6.01 29.69
N TYR A 291 13.82 -6.82 30.30
CA TYR A 291 13.79 -8.27 30.22
C TYR A 291 13.44 -8.86 31.57
N ILE A 292 12.63 -9.91 31.60
CA ILE A 292 12.34 -10.69 32.78
C ILE A 292 12.29 -12.17 32.48
N SER A 293 12.91 -12.98 33.35
CA SER A 293 12.80 -14.44 33.27
C SER A 293 11.40 -14.92 33.66
N ALA A 294 11.01 -16.09 33.15
CA ALA A 294 9.70 -16.71 33.46
C ALA A 294 9.51 -17.06 34.94
N SER A 295 10.54 -17.02 35.77
CA SER A 295 10.46 -17.20 37.24
C SER A 295 10.30 -15.86 37.99
N GLY A 296 10.48 -14.75 37.31
CA GLY A 296 10.50 -13.43 37.95
C GLY A 296 11.77 -13.13 38.77
N ASP A 297 12.71 -14.09 38.84
CA ASP A 297 13.90 -13.97 39.70
C ASP A 297 15.04 -13.17 39.03
N ASP A 298 15.02 -13.05 37.72
CA ASP A 298 16.04 -12.40 36.90
C ASP A 298 15.37 -11.35 36.03
N SER A 299 15.60 -10.09 36.30
CA SER A 299 15.03 -8.97 35.56
C SER A 299 16.08 -7.88 35.37
N ASN A 300 16.17 -7.37 34.15
CA ASN A 300 17.06 -6.30 33.75
C ASN A 300 16.28 -5.19 33.06
N GLU A 301 16.57 -3.95 33.42
CA GLU A 301 16.30 -2.81 32.59
C GLU A 301 17.30 -2.85 31.42
N LEU A 302 16.81 -2.78 30.21
CA LEU A 302 17.63 -2.92 29.01
C LEU A 302 18.00 -1.56 28.43
N ASP A 303 17.00 -0.69 28.24
CA ASP A 303 17.19 0.65 27.71
C ASP A 303 15.95 1.53 27.99
N ASP A 304 16.08 2.83 27.88
CA ASP A 304 15.00 3.82 27.96
C ASP A 304 14.76 4.51 26.62
N GLY A 305 13.75 5.35 26.53
CA GLY A 305 13.44 6.11 25.32
C GLY A 305 12.94 5.30 24.14
N VAL A 306 12.39 4.12 24.38
CA VAL A 306 11.93 3.21 23.33
C VAL A 306 10.60 3.68 22.76
N ALA A 307 10.55 3.83 21.43
CA ALA A 307 9.32 4.15 20.71
C ALA A 307 8.53 2.89 20.35
N TYR A 308 9.19 1.90 19.72
CA TYR A 308 8.56 0.65 19.28
C TYR A 308 9.55 -0.52 19.34
N VAL A 309 9.08 -1.67 19.79
CA VAL A 309 9.80 -2.93 19.68
C VAL A 309 9.52 -3.52 18.31
N THR A 310 10.56 -3.63 17.48
CA THR A 310 10.47 -4.09 16.10
C THR A 310 10.52 -5.61 15.98
N SER A 311 11.43 -6.24 16.72
CA SER A 311 11.58 -7.69 16.70
C SER A 311 12.24 -8.20 17.97
N VAL A 312 11.74 -9.32 18.47
CA VAL A 312 12.34 -10.03 19.60
C VAL A 312 12.88 -11.37 19.13
N ARG A 313 14.14 -11.64 19.45
CA ARG A 313 14.86 -12.87 19.13
C ARG A 313 15.20 -13.65 20.40
N ASP A 314 15.82 -14.79 20.25
CA ASP A 314 16.15 -15.67 21.37
C ASP A 314 17.16 -15.07 22.35
N ASP A 315 18.00 -14.12 21.92
CA ASP A 315 19.09 -13.56 22.67
C ASP A 315 19.22 -12.01 22.54
N TYR A 316 18.37 -11.35 21.76
CA TYR A 316 18.35 -9.90 21.62
C TYR A 316 16.99 -9.36 21.19
N VAL A 317 16.83 -8.05 21.28
CA VAL A 317 15.70 -7.29 20.82
C VAL A 317 16.16 -6.19 19.85
N ILE A 318 15.39 -5.93 18.81
CA ILE A 318 15.52 -4.78 17.90
C ILE A 318 14.36 -3.83 18.20
N TYR A 319 14.66 -2.56 18.37
CA TYR A 319 13.67 -1.52 18.68
C TYR A 319 14.08 -0.18 18.08
N THR A 320 13.14 0.74 18.03
CA THR A 320 13.38 2.12 17.59
C THR A 320 13.25 3.09 18.74
N LYS A 321 14.04 4.15 18.68
CA LYS A 321 13.79 5.40 19.40
C LYS A 321 13.34 6.46 18.42
N ALA A 322 12.62 7.47 18.91
CA ALA A 322 12.10 8.54 18.09
C ALA A 322 12.36 9.89 18.75
N GLU A 323 12.82 10.82 17.96
CA GLU A 323 13.10 12.18 18.39
C GLU A 323 12.53 13.18 17.38
N TYR A 324 12.35 14.42 17.83
CA TYR A 324 12.04 15.52 16.93
C TYR A 324 13.24 16.47 16.89
N ASP A 325 13.70 16.81 15.69
CA ASP A 325 14.74 17.81 15.53
C ASP A 325 14.23 19.24 15.83
N ASP A 326 15.13 20.22 15.79
CA ASP A 326 14.81 21.63 16.02
C ASP A 326 13.77 22.21 15.02
N ASN A 327 13.52 21.53 13.89
CA ASN A 327 12.55 21.88 12.87
C ASN A 327 11.25 21.07 12.98
N TYR A 328 11.06 20.27 14.01
CA TYR A 328 9.95 19.33 14.21
C TYR A 328 9.89 18.20 13.17
N ASN A 329 11.00 17.84 12.54
CA ASN A 329 11.06 16.63 11.73
C ASN A 329 11.18 15.41 12.64
N TYR A 330 10.41 14.38 12.33
CA TYR A 330 10.45 13.11 13.04
C TYR A 330 11.65 12.28 12.58
N LEU A 331 12.56 12.03 13.52
CA LEU A 331 13.75 11.20 13.32
C LEU A 331 13.55 9.88 14.06
N GLN A 332 13.96 8.79 13.42
CA GLN A 332 13.98 7.46 14.02
C GLN A 332 15.38 6.91 14.00
N SER A 333 15.76 6.32 15.11
CA SER A 333 17.01 5.57 15.27
C SER A 333 16.69 4.10 15.53
N LEU A 334 17.55 3.19 15.11
CA LEU A 334 17.36 1.75 15.26
C LEU A 334 18.46 1.17 16.16
N TYR A 335 18.04 0.38 17.11
CA TYR A 335 18.92 -0.19 18.14
C TYR A 335 18.77 -1.71 18.23
N ARG A 336 19.84 -2.34 18.66
CA ARG A 336 19.87 -3.73 19.13
C ARG A 336 20.29 -3.77 20.58
N CYS A 337 19.62 -4.53 21.40
CA CYS A 337 20.00 -4.75 22.79
C CYS A 337 19.97 -6.25 23.11
N ASP A 338 21.00 -6.76 23.78
CA ASP A 338 20.95 -8.10 24.35
C ASP A 338 20.24 -8.09 25.72
N PHE A 339 19.96 -9.27 26.26
CA PHE A 339 19.21 -9.34 27.54
C PHE A 339 20.07 -9.05 28.78
N GLU A 340 21.36 -8.75 28.58
CA GLU A 340 22.24 -8.24 29.64
C GLU A 340 22.26 -6.69 29.68
N GLY A 341 21.59 -6.03 28.74
CA GLY A 341 21.51 -4.56 28.63
C GLY A 341 22.67 -3.93 27.86
N ASN A 342 23.35 -4.70 27.01
CA ASN A 342 24.34 -4.14 26.09
C ASN A 342 23.61 -3.62 24.85
N VAL A 343 23.59 -2.30 24.71
CA VAL A 343 22.93 -1.57 23.62
C VAL A 343 23.94 -1.26 22.52
N ASP A 344 23.60 -1.64 21.30
CA ASP A 344 24.33 -1.28 20.08
C ASP A 344 23.39 -0.44 19.19
N GLU A 345 23.79 0.78 18.87
CA GLU A 345 23.10 1.61 17.88
C GLU A 345 23.39 1.06 16.47
N ILE A 346 22.35 0.77 15.71
CA ILE A 346 22.46 0.30 14.33
C ILE A 346 22.51 1.50 13.39
N THR A 347 21.62 2.48 13.59
CA THR A 347 21.60 3.75 12.85
C THR A 347 20.82 4.81 13.62
N ASP A 348 21.24 6.07 13.49
CA ASP A 348 20.55 7.26 14.01
C ASP A 348 19.65 7.94 12.96
N SER A 349 19.59 7.41 11.75
CA SER A 349 18.96 8.02 10.58
C SER A 349 18.08 7.04 9.79
N LEU A 350 17.25 6.27 10.52
CA LEU A 350 16.44 5.22 9.95
C LEU A 350 15.42 5.77 8.92
N GLY A 351 15.46 5.25 7.70
CA GLY A 351 14.45 5.47 6.68
C GLY A 351 13.33 4.42 6.76
N SER A 352 13.69 3.18 6.47
CA SER A 352 12.78 2.02 6.51
C SER A 352 13.58 0.75 6.80
N TYR A 353 12.90 -0.35 7.12
CA TYR A 353 13.56 -1.64 7.34
C TYR A 353 12.69 -2.80 6.88
N GLY A 354 13.35 -3.89 6.49
CA GLY A 354 12.70 -5.15 6.13
C GLY A 354 12.50 -6.08 7.33
N SER A 355 11.84 -7.20 7.11
CA SER A 355 11.64 -8.21 8.15
C SER A 355 12.97 -8.70 8.72
N VAL A 356 13.08 -8.70 10.03
CA VAL A 356 14.24 -9.26 10.74
C VAL A 356 14.20 -10.78 10.61
N THR A 357 15.23 -11.38 10.01
CA THR A 357 15.37 -12.83 9.82
C THR A 357 16.52 -13.40 10.66
N GLU A 358 16.69 -14.72 10.72
CA GLU A 358 17.84 -15.34 11.39
C GLU A 358 19.18 -14.93 10.74
N GLY A 359 19.18 -14.72 9.41
CA GLY A 359 20.38 -14.31 8.66
C GLY A 359 20.70 -12.82 8.74
N GLY A 360 19.76 -11.99 9.22
CA GLY A 360 19.89 -10.54 9.25
C GLY A 360 18.68 -9.84 8.63
N PHE A 361 18.83 -8.57 8.31
CA PHE A 361 17.79 -7.78 7.64
C PHE A 361 18.38 -6.58 6.92
N TYR A 362 17.64 -6.04 5.95
CA TYR A 362 17.98 -4.77 5.32
C TYR A 362 17.28 -3.61 6.00
N TYR A 363 17.95 -2.47 5.98
CA TYR A 363 17.36 -1.19 6.36
C TYR A 363 17.92 -0.07 5.48
N THR A 364 17.24 1.05 5.46
CA THR A 364 17.70 2.24 4.76
C THR A 364 17.98 3.36 5.74
N GLU A 365 18.97 4.18 5.41
CA GLU A 365 19.24 5.45 6.06
C GLU A 365 18.82 6.60 5.14
N LYS A 366 18.29 7.66 5.71
CA LYS A 366 18.02 8.88 4.96
C LYS A 366 19.33 9.53 4.58
N VAL A 367 19.53 9.77 3.30
CA VAL A 367 20.68 10.53 2.82
C VAL A 367 20.31 12.01 2.85
N ALA A 368 21.05 12.82 3.61
CA ALA A 368 20.87 14.25 3.61
C ALA A 368 21.43 14.85 2.32
N SER A 369 20.71 14.70 1.24
CA SER A 369 21.03 15.32 -0.05
C SER A 369 19.91 16.28 -0.41
N THR A 370 20.26 17.49 -0.82
CA THR A 370 19.32 18.40 -1.45
C THR A 370 19.82 18.71 -2.86
N VAL A 371 18.91 18.68 -3.81
CA VAL A 371 19.16 19.10 -5.18
C VAL A 371 18.39 20.37 -5.46
N THR A 372 19.00 21.27 -6.20
CA THR A 372 18.33 22.51 -6.60
C THR A 372 17.38 22.20 -7.73
N VAL A 373 16.11 22.50 -7.58
CA VAL A 373 15.09 22.31 -8.63
C VAL A 373 15.54 22.93 -9.96
N TYR A 374 16.24 24.05 -9.87
CA TYR A 374 16.78 24.76 -11.04
C TYR A 374 17.70 23.89 -11.92
N ASP A 375 18.43 22.93 -11.35
CA ASP A 375 19.35 22.06 -12.10
C ASP A 375 18.61 21.08 -13.03
N PHE A 376 17.33 20.82 -12.76
CA PHE A 376 16.46 19.94 -13.56
C PHE A 376 15.50 20.70 -14.49
N ILE A 377 15.57 22.03 -14.52
CA ILE A 377 14.76 22.84 -15.45
C ILE A 377 15.60 23.20 -16.67
N ASP A 378 15.13 22.83 -17.85
CA ASP A 378 15.70 23.27 -19.11
C ASP A 378 15.09 24.63 -19.50
N ASP A 379 15.87 25.70 -19.33
CA ASP A 379 15.46 27.05 -19.62
C ASP A 379 16.15 27.52 -20.92
N PRO A 380 15.45 27.47 -22.06
CA PRO A 380 16.02 27.92 -23.33
C PRO A 380 16.32 29.42 -23.35
N TYR A 381 15.82 30.21 -22.41
CA TYR A 381 16.00 31.65 -22.30
C TYR A 381 17.08 32.08 -21.29
N ALA A 382 17.77 31.12 -20.70
CA ALA A 382 18.75 31.34 -19.63
C ALA A 382 19.87 32.37 -19.99
N SER A 383 20.07 32.69 -21.25
CA SER A 383 21.25 33.46 -21.69
C SER A 383 21.00 34.74 -22.46
N SER A 384 19.83 35.01 -23.01
CA SER A 384 19.71 36.13 -23.99
C SER A 384 18.66 37.22 -23.70
N ASP A 385 17.54 36.91 -23.03
CA ASP A 385 16.39 37.81 -23.06
C ASP A 385 16.09 38.55 -21.77
N ALA A 386 16.88 38.34 -20.74
CA ALA A 386 16.76 39.00 -19.44
C ALA A 386 16.91 40.55 -19.46
N GLN A 387 17.10 41.13 -20.63
CA GLN A 387 17.31 42.59 -20.80
C GLN A 387 16.33 43.25 -21.79
N ALA A 388 15.24 42.62 -22.13
CA ALA A 388 14.22 43.23 -22.95
C ALA A 388 13.64 44.48 -22.24
N GLU A 389 13.76 45.62 -22.85
CA GLU A 389 13.13 46.85 -22.32
C GLU A 389 11.61 46.73 -22.43
N GLU A 390 10.92 47.19 -21.38
CA GLU A 390 9.45 47.23 -21.36
C GLU A 390 8.93 48.03 -22.58
N PRO A 391 8.07 47.43 -23.40
CA PRO A 391 7.46 48.11 -24.53
C PRO A 391 6.71 49.35 -24.08
N LYS A 392 6.89 50.43 -24.80
CA LYS A 392 6.21 51.71 -24.49
C LYS A 392 4.91 51.81 -25.25
N TYR A 393 3.87 52.22 -24.54
CA TYR A 393 2.59 52.50 -25.17
C TYR A 393 2.77 53.56 -26.26
N PRO A 394 2.23 53.39 -27.47
CA PRO A 394 2.43 54.29 -28.56
C PRO A 394 1.88 55.71 -28.28
N ASP A 395 2.70 56.68 -28.50
CA ASP A 395 2.32 58.08 -28.39
C ASP A 395 1.28 58.46 -29.47
N SER A 396 0.49 59.51 -29.24
CA SER A 396 -0.60 59.88 -30.16
C SER A 396 -0.05 60.31 -31.57
N ASP A 397 1.22 60.65 -31.68
CA ASP A 397 1.86 60.97 -32.98
C ASP A 397 2.21 59.69 -33.77
N ALA A 398 2.12 58.50 -33.16
CA ALA A 398 2.23 57.25 -33.90
C ALA A 398 1.16 57.11 -35.00
N GLY A 399 0.02 57.77 -34.85
CA GLY A 399 -1.01 57.89 -35.89
C GLY A 399 -0.77 59.01 -36.88
N PHE A 400 0.32 59.79 -36.76
CA PHE A 400 0.57 60.87 -37.70
C PHE A 400 1.20 60.35 -38.99
N VAL A 401 0.59 60.76 -40.11
CA VAL A 401 1.07 60.47 -41.44
C VAL A 401 1.35 61.83 -42.07
N GLN A 402 2.54 62.04 -42.65
CA GLN A 402 2.86 63.26 -43.33
C GLN A 402 1.86 63.54 -44.47
N ALA A 403 1.31 64.77 -44.51
CA ALA A 403 0.30 65.17 -45.47
C ALA A 403 0.86 66.25 -46.39
N ASP A 404 0.34 66.26 -47.60
CA ASP A 404 0.68 67.33 -48.51
C ASP A 404 -0.07 68.65 -48.14
N PRO A 405 0.58 69.78 -48.18
CA PRO A 405 -0.06 71.06 -47.83
C PRO A 405 -1.35 71.36 -48.60
N GLU A 406 -1.50 70.82 -49.79
CA GLU A 406 -2.71 70.97 -50.63
C GLU A 406 -3.93 70.23 -50.06
N GLU A 407 -3.74 69.18 -49.24
CA GLU A 407 -4.83 68.36 -48.62
C GLU A 407 -5.37 69.02 -47.34
N VAL A 408 -4.59 69.91 -46.73
CA VAL A 408 -4.87 70.41 -45.37
C VAL A 408 -6.06 71.35 -45.28
N PHE A 409 -6.28 72.13 -46.38
CA PHE A 409 -7.28 73.20 -46.37
C PHE A 409 -8.39 72.97 -47.39
N ASP A 410 -9.64 73.17 -46.96
CA ASP A 410 -10.80 73.20 -47.83
C ASP A 410 -10.78 74.46 -48.71
N ASP A 411 -11.57 74.42 -49.77
CA ASP A 411 -11.67 75.57 -50.75
C ASP A 411 -11.98 76.90 -50.08
N TYR A 412 -12.78 76.85 -49.03
CA TYR A 412 -13.10 78.07 -48.30
C TYR A 412 -11.87 78.68 -47.59
N LYS A 413 -11.11 77.84 -46.92
CA LYS A 413 -9.89 78.22 -46.21
C LYS A 413 -8.82 78.64 -47.17
N LEU A 414 -8.58 77.96 -48.29
CA LEU A 414 -7.68 78.30 -49.33
C LEU A 414 -8.01 79.71 -49.90
N THR A 415 -9.30 79.96 -50.21
CA THR A 415 -9.74 81.27 -50.64
C THR A 415 -9.43 82.36 -49.62
N ARG A 416 -9.59 82.10 -48.37
CA ARG A 416 -9.31 83.02 -47.26
C ARG A 416 -7.82 83.27 -47.08
N ILE A 417 -6.99 82.24 -47.21
CA ILE A 417 -5.54 82.28 -47.12
C ILE A 417 -5.03 83.25 -48.20
N VAL A 418 -5.43 83.05 -49.44
CA VAL A 418 -5.02 83.94 -50.58
C VAL A 418 -5.51 85.38 -50.40
N LYS A 419 -6.75 85.56 -49.97
CA LYS A 419 -7.34 86.95 -49.90
C LYS A 419 -6.88 87.74 -48.68
N LYS A 420 -6.61 87.11 -47.57
CA LYS A 420 -6.36 87.79 -46.28
C LYS A 420 -4.95 87.60 -45.73
N PHE A 421 -4.25 86.57 -46.16
CA PHE A 421 -2.93 86.23 -45.63
C PHE A 421 -1.85 86.19 -46.72
N GLY A 422 -2.17 86.77 -47.92
CA GLY A 422 -1.20 86.84 -49.00
C GLY A 422 -0.74 85.51 -49.60
N GLY A 423 -1.46 84.46 -49.36
CA GLY A 423 -1.12 83.13 -49.80
C GLY A 423 -0.27 82.34 -48.79
N ASP A 424 -0.13 82.84 -47.55
CA ASP A 424 0.66 82.19 -46.49
C ASP A 424 -0.25 81.35 -45.59
N PRO A 425 -0.17 80.03 -45.66
CA PRO A 425 -0.96 79.10 -44.85
C PRO A 425 -0.57 79.15 -43.37
N VAL A 426 0.70 79.34 -43.03
CA VAL A 426 1.19 79.37 -41.66
C VAL A 426 0.65 80.58 -40.93
N ALA A 427 0.70 81.77 -41.55
CA ALA A 427 0.10 83.01 -41.03
C ALA A 427 -1.42 82.87 -40.83
N TYR A 428 -2.10 82.10 -41.67
CA TYR A 428 -3.52 81.78 -41.48
C TYR A 428 -3.73 80.91 -40.24
N MET A 429 -2.93 79.85 -40.08
CA MET A 429 -3.04 78.95 -38.94
C MET A 429 -2.74 79.63 -37.62
N GLU A 430 -1.66 80.44 -37.58
CA GLU A 430 -1.32 81.24 -36.41
C GLU A 430 -2.46 82.18 -35.96
N SER A 431 -3.20 82.70 -36.88
CA SER A 431 -4.32 83.61 -36.59
C SER A 431 -5.66 82.93 -36.33
N ASN A 432 -5.87 81.67 -36.76
CA ASN A 432 -7.20 81.07 -36.81
C ASN A 432 -7.29 79.62 -36.23
N CYS A 433 -6.17 78.94 -35.97
CA CYS A 433 -6.13 77.58 -35.44
C CYS A 433 -5.73 77.61 -33.98
N SER A 434 -6.18 76.60 -33.25
CA SER A 434 -5.76 76.35 -31.88
C SER A 434 -4.37 75.72 -31.88
N THR A 435 -3.51 76.18 -30.96
CA THR A 435 -2.25 75.48 -30.67
C THR A 435 -2.49 74.26 -29.82
N TYR A 436 -1.90 73.15 -30.16
CA TYR A 436 -1.91 71.93 -29.45
C TYR A 436 -0.48 71.49 -29.15
N THR A 437 -0.10 71.41 -27.86
CA THR A 437 1.25 71.00 -27.46
C THR A 437 1.20 69.50 -27.15
N TYR A 438 2.09 68.74 -27.79
CA TYR A 438 2.20 67.28 -27.57
C TYR A 438 3.69 66.88 -27.65
N ASN A 439 4.09 66.06 -26.64
CA ASN A 439 5.49 65.62 -26.47
C ASN A 439 6.51 66.76 -26.54
N GLY A 440 6.15 67.96 -25.99
CA GLY A 440 7.02 69.12 -25.97
C GLY A 440 7.13 69.80 -27.31
N ARG A 441 6.33 69.48 -28.33
CA ARG A 441 6.20 70.12 -29.61
C ARG A 441 4.86 70.81 -29.73
N ASP A 442 4.83 71.95 -30.35
CA ASP A 442 3.64 72.74 -30.60
C ASP A 442 3.16 72.58 -32.04
N TYR A 443 1.89 72.23 -32.16
CA TYR A 443 1.21 72.03 -33.43
C TYR A 443 0.07 73.02 -33.58
N TYR A 444 -0.18 73.51 -34.78
CA TYR A 444 -1.48 74.07 -35.09
C TYR A 444 -2.44 73.00 -35.55
N TYR A 445 -3.62 72.93 -34.91
CA TYR A 445 -4.66 72.02 -35.28
C TYR A 445 -5.65 72.67 -36.24
N THR A 446 -5.94 72.04 -37.37
CA THR A 446 -6.95 72.44 -38.32
C THR A 446 -7.77 71.21 -38.76
N TYR A 447 -8.93 71.47 -39.32
CA TYR A 447 -9.87 70.41 -39.76
C TYR A 447 -10.30 70.72 -41.17
N ASN A 448 -10.14 69.86 -42.13
CA ASN A 448 -10.64 70.00 -43.50
C ASN A 448 -12.11 69.59 -43.55
N SER A 449 -13.01 70.51 -43.84
CA SER A 449 -14.44 70.28 -43.86
C SER A 449 -14.94 69.56 -45.11
N ASP A 450 -14.12 69.46 -46.15
CA ASP A 450 -14.47 68.71 -47.37
C ASP A 450 -14.15 67.22 -47.25
N THR A 451 -13.03 66.89 -46.59
CA THR A 451 -12.60 65.50 -46.38
C THR A 451 -13.00 64.93 -45.02
N TYR A 452 -13.43 65.77 -44.08
CA TYR A 452 -13.71 65.42 -42.68
C TYR A 452 -12.51 64.90 -41.91
N GLU A 453 -11.30 65.37 -42.32
CA GLU A 453 -10.05 64.92 -41.67
C GLU A 453 -9.43 66.03 -40.82
N ALA A 454 -8.72 65.62 -39.76
CA ALA A 454 -7.96 66.50 -38.87
C ALA A 454 -6.49 66.55 -39.30
N TYR A 455 -5.96 67.72 -39.31
CA TYR A 455 -4.56 68.00 -39.69
C TYR A 455 -3.83 68.79 -38.59
N TYR A 456 -2.56 68.45 -38.44
CA TYR A 456 -1.66 69.03 -37.45
C TYR A 456 -0.44 69.58 -38.19
N TYR A 457 -0.08 70.82 -37.94
CA TYR A 457 1.15 71.42 -38.48
C TYR A 457 2.16 71.54 -37.34
N ASP A 458 3.33 70.88 -37.46
CA ASP A 458 4.43 70.98 -36.52
C ASP A 458 5.10 72.36 -36.74
N ILE A 459 4.95 73.24 -35.74
CA ILE A 459 5.42 74.62 -35.83
C ILE A 459 6.95 74.66 -35.93
N ALA A 460 7.67 73.80 -35.30
CA ALA A 460 9.12 73.70 -35.27
C ALA A 460 9.69 72.94 -36.47
N GLY A 461 8.99 71.89 -36.92
CA GLY A 461 9.41 71.02 -38.01
C GLY A 461 9.00 71.48 -39.42
N ASP A 462 8.07 72.46 -39.53
CA ASP A 462 7.47 72.87 -40.76
C ASP A 462 6.89 71.79 -41.64
N VAL A 463 6.11 70.86 -40.95
CA VAL A 463 5.55 69.70 -41.61
C VAL A 463 4.09 69.53 -41.22
N TYR A 464 3.28 69.16 -42.21
CA TYR A 464 1.86 68.79 -41.98
C TYR A 464 1.70 67.34 -41.77
N TYR A 465 0.82 66.98 -40.86
CA TYR A 465 0.43 65.59 -40.54
C TYR A 465 -1.08 65.43 -40.59
N ARG A 466 -1.52 64.36 -41.20
CA ARG A 466 -2.87 63.83 -41.06
C ARG A 466 -2.91 62.82 -39.93
N TYR A 467 -3.96 62.81 -39.14
CA TYR A 467 -4.18 61.75 -38.16
C TYR A 467 -4.85 60.60 -38.88
N ASP A 468 -4.19 59.43 -38.82
CA ASP A 468 -4.66 58.17 -39.35
C ASP A 468 -4.98 57.20 -38.18
N SER A 469 -6.29 56.92 -38.01
CA SER A 469 -6.76 56.06 -36.91
C SER A 469 -6.32 54.61 -37.06
N ASP A 470 -6.21 54.15 -38.32
CA ASP A 470 -5.88 52.74 -38.56
C ASP A 470 -4.40 52.50 -38.25
N LYS A 471 -3.52 53.43 -38.63
CA LYS A 471 -2.11 53.38 -38.28
C LYS A 471 -1.88 53.48 -36.76
N MET A 472 -2.69 54.30 -36.07
CA MET A 472 -2.65 54.33 -34.60
C MET A 472 -3.11 53.01 -33.99
N GLN A 473 -4.12 52.38 -34.59
CA GLN A 473 -4.58 51.07 -34.13
C GLN A 473 -3.51 49.98 -34.35
N GLU A 474 -2.88 49.96 -35.53
CA GLU A 474 -1.75 49.06 -35.81
C GLU A 474 -0.61 49.22 -34.76
N ALA A 475 -0.29 50.45 -34.38
CA ALA A 475 0.74 50.70 -33.36
C ALA A 475 0.33 50.22 -31.98
N ARG A 476 -0.98 50.31 -31.64
CA ARG A 476 -1.51 49.74 -30.38
C ARG A 476 -1.53 48.24 -30.40
N ASP A 477 -1.99 47.67 -31.50
CA ASP A 477 -2.06 46.19 -31.62
C ASP A 477 -0.65 45.61 -31.47
N LYS A 478 0.33 46.21 -32.13
CA LYS A 478 1.72 45.83 -31.98
C LYS A 478 2.23 45.99 -30.53
N TYR A 479 1.88 47.10 -29.86
CA TYR A 479 2.24 47.24 -28.44
C TYR A 479 1.67 46.13 -27.57
N TYR A 480 0.40 45.73 -27.77
CA TYR A 480 -0.21 44.68 -27.01
C TYR A 480 0.44 43.33 -27.28
N GLU A 481 0.81 43.05 -28.53
CA GLU A 481 1.60 41.86 -28.86
C GLU A 481 2.98 41.89 -28.17
N ASP A 482 3.71 42.99 -28.27
CA ASP A 482 5.03 43.14 -27.68
C ASP A 482 5.00 43.12 -26.14
N ILE A 483 3.97 43.67 -25.49
CA ILE A 483 3.85 43.71 -24.03
C ILE A 483 3.45 42.33 -23.47
N ASP A 484 2.61 41.57 -24.17
CA ASP A 484 2.27 40.22 -23.80
C ASP A 484 3.51 39.31 -23.80
N VAL A 485 4.35 39.43 -24.84
CA VAL A 485 5.63 38.71 -24.91
C VAL A 485 6.57 39.17 -23.80
N TRP A 486 6.62 40.47 -23.50
CA TRP A 486 7.46 40.98 -22.42
C TRP A 486 7.02 40.46 -21.04
N TYR A 487 5.71 40.41 -20.76
CA TYR A 487 5.19 39.84 -19.53
C TYR A 487 5.49 38.35 -19.41
N ASP A 488 5.40 37.61 -20.51
CA ASP A 488 5.77 36.20 -20.54
C ASP A 488 7.25 36.00 -20.16
N ILE A 489 8.13 36.77 -20.76
CA ILE A 489 9.57 36.76 -20.42
C ILE A 489 9.82 37.15 -18.95
N GLN A 490 9.13 38.18 -18.44
CA GLN A 490 9.30 38.59 -17.04
C GLN A 490 8.82 37.49 -16.07
N SER A 491 7.69 36.86 -16.36
CA SER A 491 7.18 35.74 -15.55
C SER A 491 8.17 34.60 -15.50
N ARG A 492 8.85 34.30 -16.60
CA ARG A 492 9.89 33.25 -16.66
C ARG A 492 11.14 33.64 -15.86
N ILE A 493 11.56 34.92 -15.94
CA ILE A 493 12.68 35.43 -15.14
C ILE A 493 12.38 35.31 -13.64
N ASP A 494 11.18 35.73 -13.24
CA ASP A 494 10.75 35.68 -11.85
C ASP A 494 10.67 34.21 -11.35
N LEU A 495 10.14 33.33 -12.18
CA LEU A 495 10.09 31.87 -11.87
C LEU A 495 11.50 31.29 -11.74
N ARG A 496 12.39 31.62 -12.69
CA ARG A 496 13.77 31.17 -12.65
C ARG A 496 14.53 31.63 -11.40
N GLU A 497 14.31 32.88 -10.99
CA GLU A 497 14.94 33.42 -9.77
C GLU A 497 14.41 32.71 -8.54
N ALA A 498 13.10 32.37 -8.50
CA ALA A 498 12.49 31.61 -7.42
C ALA A 498 13.01 30.16 -7.38
N LEU A 499 13.26 29.53 -8.53
CA LEU A 499 13.76 28.16 -8.63
C LEU A 499 15.21 27.99 -8.16
N LYS A 500 16.03 29.05 -8.21
CA LYS A 500 17.45 28.99 -7.83
C LYS A 500 17.69 28.56 -6.38
N ASP A 501 16.84 29.05 -5.49
CA ASP A 501 16.95 28.81 -4.06
C ASP A 501 15.97 27.73 -3.58
N TYR A 502 15.30 27.05 -4.51
CA TYR A 502 14.31 26.02 -4.20
C TYR A 502 14.98 24.64 -4.18
N GLU A 503 15.30 24.17 -2.99
CA GLU A 503 15.91 22.87 -2.79
C GLU A 503 14.85 21.80 -2.61
N VAL A 504 15.09 20.64 -3.18
CA VAL A 504 14.26 19.43 -3.06
C VAL A 504 15.11 18.34 -2.46
N ASP A 505 14.56 17.66 -1.48
CA ASP A 505 15.08 16.35 -1.07
C ASP A 505 14.59 15.31 -2.09
N PRO A 506 15.48 14.71 -2.90
CA PRO A 506 15.09 13.69 -3.87
C PRO A 506 14.62 12.38 -3.23
N GLY A 507 14.66 12.30 -1.89
CA GLY A 507 14.27 11.10 -1.15
C GLY A 507 15.25 9.94 -1.32
N TYR A 508 16.52 10.22 -1.64
CA TYR A 508 17.54 9.18 -1.72
C TYR A 508 17.79 8.57 -0.35
N VAL A 509 18.02 7.27 -0.36
CA VAL A 509 18.37 6.50 0.82
C VAL A 509 19.63 5.69 0.54
N ALA A 510 20.42 5.47 1.58
CA ALA A 510 21.48 4.46 1.56
C ALA A 510 20.89 3.12 2.02
N LEU A 511 21.23 2.03 1.35
CA LEU A 511 20.77 0.69 1.69
C LEU A 511 21.86 -0.05 2.44
N TYR A 512 21.52 -0.60 3.60
CA TYR A 512 22.39 -1.39 4.45
C TYR A 512 21.86 -2.79 4.69
N TYR A 513 22.77 -3.71 4.93
CA TYR A 513 22.48 -5.05 5.42
C TYR A 513 23.05 -5.24 6.81
N TYR A 514 22.20 -5.49 7.79
CA TYR A 514 22.60 -5.77 9.17
C TYR A 514 22.65 -7.28 9.42
N HIS A 515 23.80 -7.80 9.82
CA HIS A 515 24.00 -9.20 10.16
C HIS A 515 25.16 -9.38 11.16
N ASP A 516 25.11 -10.41 11.98
CA ASP A 516 26.18 -10.73 12.95
C ASP A 516 26.62 -9.53 13.82
N GLY A 517 25.70 -8.60 14.12
CA GLY A 517 25.98 -7.41 14.91
C GLY A 517 26.73 -6.30 14.15
N GLN A 518 26.72 -6.31 12.83
CA GLN A 518 27.40 -5.32 12.00
C GLN A 518 26.50 -4.89 10.83
N SER A 519 26.60 -3.61 10.47
CA SER A 519 25.99 -3.04 9.28
C SER A 519 27.00 -3.01 8.13
N GLU A 520 26.60 -3.50 6.96
CA GLU A 520 27.38 -3.46 5.72
C GLU A 520 26.60 -2.60 4.71
N GLU A 521 27.23 -1.52 4.23
CA GLU A 521 26.64 -0.67 3.19
C GLU A 521 26.56 -1.44 1.88
N ILE A 522 25.38 -1.50 1.30
CA ILE A 522 25.09 -2.15 0.03
C ILE A 522 25.19 -1.15 -1.12
N VAL A 523 24.57 0.00 -0.95
CA VAL A 523 24.63 1.12 -1.88
C VAL A 523 24.42 2.42 -1.11
N SER A 524 25.21 3.44 -1.45
CA SER A 524 25.19 4.72 -0.74
C SER A 524 24.02 5.62 -1.13
N GLU A 525 23.46 5.45 -2.32
CA GLU A 525 22.31 6.24 -2.81
C GLU A 525 21.43 5.37 -3.71
N CYS A 526 20.17 5.23 -3.35
CA CYS A 526 19.16 4.49 -4.13
C CYS A 526 17.75 5.00 -3.87
N THR A 527 16.82 4.55 -4.69
CA THR A 527 15.37 4.85 -4.58
C THR A 527 14.56 3.55 -4.66
N ASP A 528 13.26 3.65 -4.38
CA ASP A 528 12.28 2.55 -4.54
C ASP A 528 12.70 1.22 -3.92
N VAL A 529 13.23 1.27 -2.70
CA VAL A 529 13.68 0.06 -2.02
C VAL A 529 12.50 -0.81 -1.63
N GLN A 530 12.49 -2.05 -2.14
CA GLN A 530 11.50 -3.07 -1.82
C GLN A 530 12.17 -4.22 -1.09
N PHE A 531 11.69 -4.52 0.12
CA PHE A 531 12.21 -5.61 0.92
C PHE A 531 11.43 -6.91 0.69
N ALA A 532 12.15 -8.01 0.66
CA ALA A 532 11.59 -9.34 0.60
C ALA A 532 12.42 -10.31 1.46
N TYR A 533 11.89 -11.50 1.71
CA TYR A 533 12.63 -12.57 2.35
C TYR A 533 12.32 -13.92 1.71
N ILE A 534 13.30 -14.78 1.67
CA ILE A 534 13.18 -16.13 1.14
C ILE A 534 13.48 -17.09 2.27
N GLY A 535 12.45 -17.77 2.70
CA GLY A 535 12.56 -18.59 3.90
C GLY A 535 12.74 -17.72 5.16
N LEU A 536 13.19 -18.35 6.24
CA LEU A 536 13.41 -17.68 7.51
C LEU A 536 14.77 -16.98 7.60
N ASP A 537 15.69 -17.26 6.66
CA ASP A 537 17.12 -17.00 6.86
C ASP A 537 17.73 -16.01 5.88
N THR A 538 17.07 -15.72 4.76
CA THR A 538 17.71 -14.95 3.68
C THR A 538 16.86 -13.74 3.27
N PRO A 539 17.19 -12.53 3.74
CA PRO A 539 16.54 -11.31 3.29
C PRO A 539 17.01 -10.93 1.88
N MET A 540 16.16 -10.25 1.15
CA MET A 540 16.42 -9.65 -0.15
C MET A 540 15.99 -8.19 -0.15
N ALA A 541 16.66 -7.38 -0.99
CA ALA A 541 16.21 -6.04 -1.33
C ALA A 541 16.26 -5.86 -2.85
N PHE A 542 15.30 -5.12 -3.39
CA PHE A 542 15.30 -4.62 -4.76
C PHE A 542 15.29 -3.10 -4.69
N TYR A 543 16.03 -2.45 -5.56
CA TYR A 543 16.21 -1.01 -5.54
C TYR A 543 16.61 -0.46 -6.91
N HIS A 544 16.48 0.83 -7.11
CA HIS A 544 17.05 1.57 -8.23
C HIS A 544 18.26 2.34 -7.74
N ALA A 545 19.35 2.34 -8.50
CA ALA A 545 20.46 3.23 -8.22
C ALA A 545 20.03 4.69 -8.41
N ALA A 546 20.43 5.55 -7.51
CA ALA A 546 20.20 6.98 -7.70
C ALA A 546 21.08 7.46 -8.85
N ASP A 547 20.45 7.88 -9.93
CA ASP A 547 21.13 8.46 -11.10
C ASP A 547 20.48 9.79 -11.46
N SER A 548 21.12 10.86 -11.01
CA SER A 548 20.64 12.21 -11.31
C SER A 548 20.71 12.54 -12.81
N ASP A 549 21.50 11.79 -13.58
CA ASP A 549 21.59 12.00 -15.04
C ASP A 549 20.41 11.35 -15.79
N SER A 550 19.67 10.45 -15.14
CA SER A 550 18.46 9.80 -15.70
C SER A 550 17.20 10.66 -15.58
N ILE A 551 17.22 11.72 -14.78
CA ILE A 551 16.06 12.61 -14.63
C ILE A 551 15.93 13.46 -15.88
N GLU A 552 14.85 13.29 -16.62
CA GLU A 552 14.55 14.11 -17.80
C GLU A 552 14.30 15.55 -17.37
N LYS A 553 15.01 16.50 -18.03
CA LYS A 553 14.85 17.90 -17.69
C LYS A 553 13.49 18.41 -18.10
N LEU A 554 12.78 19.03 -17.17
CA LEU A 554 11.53 19.72 -17.43
C LEU A 554 11.79 21.02 -18.21
N SER A 555 11.00 21.28 -19.23
CA SER A 555 10.99 22.59 -19.87
C SER A 555 10.39 23.63 -18.93
N ILE A 556 10.99 24.81 -18.84
CA ILE A 556 10.43 25.92 -18.06
C ILE A 556 9.03 26.31 -18.52
N ASP A 557 8.69 26.07 -19.78
CA ASP A 557 7.35 26.31 -20.34
C ASP A 557 6.26 25.40 -19.73
N GLU A 558 6.64 24.29 -19.14
CA GLU A 558 5.74 23.34 -18.50
C GLU A 558 5.52 23.64 -17.02
N VAL A 559 6.21 24.64 -16.49
CA VAL A 559 6.22 24.98 -15.06
C VAL A 559 5.59 26.35 -14.86
N SER A 560 4.52 26.44 -14.09
CA SER A 560 3.83 27.70 -13.79
C SER A 560 4.31 28.35 -12.50
N TYR A 561 4.76 27.57 -11.52
CA TYR A 561 5.25 28.02 -10.22
C TYR A 561 6.37 27.11 -9.73
N ALA A 562 7.21 27.61 -8.84
CA ALA A 562 8.28 26.82 -8.24
C ALA A 562 7.76 25.54 -7.54
N TYR A 563 6.60 25.61 -6.90
CA TYR A 563 5.94 24.44 -6.30
C TYR A 563 5.49 23.41 -7.35
N ASP A 564 5.01 23.84 -8.50
CA ASP A 564 4.63 22.96 -9.62
C ASP A 564 5.85 22.22 -10.18
N ALA A 565 7.00 22.90 -10.24
CA ALA A 565 8.28 22.27 -10.59
C ALA A 565 8.68 21.20 -9.57
N TYR A 566 8.51 21.51 -8.29
CA TYR A 566 8.75 20.54 -7.21
C TYR A 566 7.89 19.28 -7.36
N ASP A 567 6.57 19.46 -7.49
CA ASP A 567 5.64 18.33 -7.62
C ASP A 567 5.93 17.48 -8.87
N LYS A 568 6.24 18.14 -9.98
CA LYS A 568 6.60 17.45 -11.23
C LYS A 568 7.92 16.72 -11.11
N LEU A 569 8.94 17.36 -10.54
CA LEU A 569 10.23 16.73 -10.31
C LEU A 569 10.12 15.55 -9.35
N PHE A 570 9.36 15.70 -8.27
CA PHE A 570 9.08 14.61 -7.33
C PHE A 570 8.28 13.48 -8.00
N GLY A 571 7.32 13.82 -8.86
CA GLY A 571 6.60 12.87 -9.71
C GLY A 571 7.51 12.15 -10.72
N TYR A 572 8.49 12.82 -11.28
CA TYR A 572 9.49 12.22 -12.18
C TYR A 572 10.48 11.32 -11.45
N ALA A 573 10.95 11.70 -10.28
CA ALA A 573 11.80 10.84 -9.44
C ALA A 573 11.07 9.59 -8.92
N ALA A 574 9.73 9.67 -8.82
CA ALA A 574 8.86 8.55 -8.41
C ALA A 574 8.13 7.87 -9.60
N GLY A 575 8.26 8.36 -10.83
CA GLY A 575 7.32 8.04 -11.90
C GLY A 575 7.89 7.47 -13.18
N ASP A 576 7.59 7.54 -14.28
CA ASP A 576 7.43 6.82 -15.52
C ASP A 576 8.71 6.29 -16.21
N ASP A 577 9.92 6.77 -15.87
CA ASP A 577 11.18 6.20 -16.38
C ASP A 577 11.99 5.57 -15.25
N TYR A 578 11.55 4.39 -14.83
CA TYR A 578 12.32 3.57 -13.91
C TYR A 578 13.59 3.06 -14.61
N GLY A 579 14.75 3.39 -14.04
CA GLY A 579 16.03 2.84 -14.47
C GLY A 579 16.12 1.32 -14.27
N ASP A 580 17.33 0.79 -14.45
CA ASP A 580 17.62 -0.62 -14.20
C ASP A 580 17.31 -0.99 -12.72
N ILE A 581 16.68 -2.14 -12.54
CA ILE A 581 16.43 -2.70 -11.21
C ILE A 581 17.69 -3.44 -10.77
N PHE A 582 18.17 -3.12 -9.58
CA PHE A 582 19.21 -3.84 -8.88
C PHE A 582 18.63 -4.68 -7.75
N TYR A 583 19.37 -5.68 -7.32
CA TYR A 583 19.01 -6.49 -6.16
C TYR A 583 20.20 -6.86 -5.31
N ALA A 584 19.91 -7.16 -4.05
CA ALA A 584 20.85 -7.70 -3.10
C ALA A 584 20.26 -8.93 -2.42
N ILE A 585 21.06 -9.94 -2.13
CA ILE A 585 20.69 -11.15 -1.37
C ILE A 585 21.70 -11.35 -0.26
N GLY A 586 21.26 -11.21 0.99
CA GLY A 586 22.16 -11.21 2.14
C GLY A 586 23.18 -10.09 2.01
N LYS A 587 24.46 -10.39 2.14
CA LYS A 587 25.55 -9.42 2.01
C LYS A 587 26.04 -9.20 0.58
N ASP A 588 25.60 -10.02 -0.36
CA ASP A 588 25.99 -9.91 -1.75
C ASP A 588 25.08 -8.90 -2.46
N ALA A 589 25.67 -7.87 -3.03
CA ALA A 589 25.01 -6.64 -3.44
C ALA A 589 25.31 -6.27 -4.88
N ASP A 590 24.60 -5.26 -5.36
CA ASP A 590 24.86 -4.51 -6.59
C ASP A 590 24.80 -5.37 -7.86
N MET A 591 23.80 -6.24 -7.91
CA MET A 591 23.56 -7.08 -9.07
C MET A 591 22.37 -6.54 -9.86
N SER A 592 22.60 -6.14 -11.12
CA SER A 592 21.53 -5.76 -12.04
C SER A 592 20.62 -6.96 -12.32
N LEU A 593 19.31 -6.71 -12.25
CA LEU A 593 18.31 -7.69 -12.66
C LEU A 593 18.27 -7.87 -14.19
N GLY A 594 18.79 -6.89 -14.94
CA GLY A 594 18.73 -6.84 -16.41
C GLY A 594 17.36 -6.44 -16.95
N GLU A 595 16.53 -5.90 -16.10
CA GLU A 595 15.18 -5.38 -16.42
C GLU A 595 15.08 -3.96 -15.85
N SER A 596 14.28 -3.12 -16.47
CA SER A 596 13.94 -1.77 -16.02
C SER A 596 12.45 -1.67 -15.75
N GLY A 597 12.06 -0.76 -14.87
CA GLY A 597 10.68 -0.58 -14.43
C GLY A 597 10.51 -0.66 -12.91
N ALA A 598 9.35 -0.32 -12.39
CA ALA A 598 9.05 -0.41 -10.96
C ALA A 598 8.76 -1.85 -10.51
N VAL A 599 9.35 -2.28 -9.41
CA VAL A 599 8.96 -3.53 -8.75
C VAL A 599 7.63 -3.31 -8.04
N ARG A 600 6.56 -3.94 -8.54
CA ARG A 600 5.19 -3.78 -8.02
C ARG A 600 4.83 -4.83 -6.98
N SER A 601 5.31 -6.04 -7.13
CA SER A 601 5.12 -7.08 -6.13
C SER A 601 6.19 -8.16 -6.23
N ILE A 602 6.45 -8.80 -5.10
CA ILE A 602 7.40 -9.90 -5.00
C ILE A 602 6.67 -11.07 -4.33
N GLY A 603 6.72 -12.23 -4.97
CA GLY A 603 6.15 -13.46 -4.43
C GLY A 603 7.24 -14.52 -4.27
N GLY A 604 7.38 -15.07 -3.07
CA GLY A 604 8.32 -16.15 -2.79
C GLY A 604 7.71 -17.18 -1.86
N SER A 605 8.37 -18.30 -1.69
CA SER A 605 7.99 -19.35 -0.75
C SER A 605 9.18 -19.72 0.11
N SER A 606 8.96 -19.89 1.40
CA SER A 606 10.00 -20.34 2.36
C SER A 606 10.57 -21.72 2.04
N THR A 607 9.93 -22.49 1.17
CA THR A 607 10.33 -23.88 0.84
C THR A 607 10.81 -24.03 -0.59
N ASP A 608 10.73 -22.99 -1.42
CA ASP A 608 11.13 -22.99 -2.84
C ASP A 608 12.27 -22.00 -3.06
N SER A 609 13.26 -22.40 -3.86
CA SER A 609 14.38 -21.55 -4.26
C SER A 609 14.04 -20.65 -5.46
N ARG A 610 12.83 -20.14 -5.52
CA ARG A 610 12.34 -19.26 -6.59
C ARG A 610 11.68 -18.03 -6.03
N VAL A 611 11.71 -16.96 -6.83
CA VAL A 611 10.99 -15.73 -6.57
C VAL A 611 10.32 -15.26 -7.86
N ALA A 612 9.08 -14.82 -7.75
CA ALA A 612 8.34 -14.15 -8.82
C ALA A 612 8.39 -12.64 -8.55
N VAL A 613 8.82 -11.88 -9.53
CA VAL A 613 8.89 -10.42 -9.45
C VAL A 613 7.96 -9.85 -10.53
N GLN A 614 7.04 -9.02 -10.13
CA GLN A 614 6.22 -8.22 -11.03
C GLN A 614 6.89 -6.87 -11.26
N ILE A 615 7.13 -6.55 -12.51
CA ILE A 615 7.75 -5.30 -12.94
C ILE A 615 6.76 -4.56 -13.83
N SER A 616 6.68 -3.25 -13.71
CA SER A 616 5.83 -2.41 -14.55
C SER A 616 6.62 -1.19 -15.04
N ASP A 617 6.48 -0.88 -16.32
CA ASP A 617 7.02 0.33 -16.96
C ASP A 617 5.99 1.48 -17.02
N GLY A 618 4.87 1.36 -16.28
CA GLY A 618 3.77 2.33 -16.30
C GLY A 618 2.65 1.94 -17.26
N GLU A 619 2.95 1.43 -18.46
CA GLU A 619 1.96 0.98 -19.44
C GLU A 619 1.75 -0.54 -19.41
N ASN A 620 2.83 -1.29 -19.20
CA ASN A 620 2.82 -2.75 -19.23
C ASN A 620 3.26 -3.30 -17.86
N SER A 621 2.82 -4.50 -17.55
CA SER A 621 3.24 -5.22 -16.36
C SER A 621 3.64 -6.63 -16.74
N GLU A 622 4.85 -7.02 -16.35
CA GLU A 622 5.41 -8.33 -16.61
C GLU A 622 5.66 -9.08 -15.31
N ILE A 623 5.52 -10.39 -15.33
CA ILE A 623 5.92 -11.25 -14.22
C ILE A 623 7.11 -12.09 -14.68
N ILE A 624 8.19 -12.02 -13.92
CA ILE A 624 9.41 -12.79 -14.18
C ILE A 624 9.65 -13.73 -13.02
N LEU A 625 9.87 -15.01 -13.35
CA LEU A 625 10.20 -16.02 -12.38
C LEU A 625 11.71 -16.24 -12.40
N TYR A 626 12.35 -16.08 -11.25
CA TYR A 626 13.76 -16.29 -11.06
C TYR A 626 14.04 -17.51 -10.19
N ASN A 627 15.07 -18.29 -10.53
CA ASN A 627 15.68 -19.27 -9.66
C ASN A 627 16.76 -18.58 -8.82
N ILE A 628 16.75 -18.83 -7.53
CA ILE A 628 17.76 -18.32 -6.60
C ILE A 628 18.92 -19.32 -6.54
N LYS A 629 20.12 -18.86 -6.85
CA LYS A 629 21.34 -19.66 -6.81
C LYS A 629 22.41 -18.97 -5.97
N GLY A 630 22.45 -19.31 -4.70
CA GLY A 630 23.27 -18.55 -3.74
C GLY A 630 22.76 -17.13 -3.64
N SER A 631 23.60 -16.16 -3.95
CA SER A 631 23.27 -14.74 -3.98
C SER A 631 22.83 -14.21 -5.35
N SER A 632 22.63 -15.07 -6.36
CA SER A 632 22.25 -14.63 -7.70
C SER A 632 20.86 -15.10 -8.11
N LEU A 633 20.17 -14.27 -8.90
CA LEU A 633 18.92 -14.58 -9.55
C LEU A 633 19.19 -14.99 -11.00
N GLU A 634 18.75 -16.18 -11.39
CA GLU A 634 18.75 -16.62 -12.78
C GLU A 634 17.32 -16.68 -13.29
N GLN A 635 17.04 -15.93 -14.34
CA GLN A 635 15.73 -15.95 -14.96
C GLN A 635 15.36 -17.37 -15.41
N ASP A 636 14.24 -17.88 -14.92
CA ASP A 636 13.69 -19.17 -15.31
C ASP A 636 12.69 -18.98 -16.47
N SER A 637 11.77 -18.05 -16.31
CA SER A 637 10.74 -17.75 -17.32
C SER A 637 10.23 -16.33 -17.15
N LYS A 638 9.84 -15.74 -18.28
CA LYS A 638 9.17 -14.45 -18.34
C LYS A 638 7.85 -14.64 -19.05
N PHE A 639 6.78 -14.18 -18.49
CA PHE A 639 5.50 -14.19 -19.17
C PHE A 639 4.94 -12.78 -19.23
N ASP A 640 4.81 -12.41 -20.46
CA ASP A 640 4.25 -11.17 -20.92
C ASP A 640 2.75 -11.27 -20.82
N ASP A 641 2.22 -10.75 -19.78
CA ASP A 641 0.78 -10.78 -19.73
C ASP A 641 0.30 -9.58 -18.95
N GLU A 642 -0.59 -8.85 -19.42
CA GLU A 642 -1.37 -7.82 -18.75
C GLU A 642 -1.78 -8.25 -17.33
N ALA A 643 -0.78 -8.75 -16.56
CA ALA A 643 -0.95 -9.19 -15.18
C ALA A 643 -0.98 -7.94 -14.31
N GLU A 644 -2.17 -7.61 -13.83
CA GLU A 644 -2.36 -6.39 -13.07
C GLU A 644 -2.03 -6.57 -11.60
N VAL A 645 -2.17 -7.80 -11.07
CA VAL A 645 -1.92 -8.10 -9.66
C VAL A 645 -1.33 -9.50 -9.50
N VAL A 646 -0.16 -9.63 -8.88
CA VAL A 646 0.35 -10.91 -8.41
C VAL A 646 -0.24 -11.20 -7.03
N SER A 647 -1.05 -12.24 -6.95
CA SER A 647 -1.70 -12.64 -5.69
C SER A 647 -0.81 -13.51 -4.80
N GLY A 648 0.26 -14.06 -5.33
CA GLY A 648 1.23 -14.83 -4.56
C GLY A 648 1.92 -15.94 -5.32
N TYR A 649 2.82 -16.61 -4.64
CA TYR A 649 3.60 -17.73 -5.13
C TYR A 649 3.49 -18.92 -4.17
N LYS A 650 3.22 -20.11 -4.71
CA LYS A 650 3.16 -21.33 -3.90
C LYS A 650 3.51 -22.56 -4.72
N ASP A 651 4.43 -23.40 -4.21
CA ASP A 651 4.80 -24.70 -4.77
C ASP A 651 5.17 -24.62 -6.27
N GLY A 652 5.98 -23.64 -6.66
CA GLY A 652 6.39 -23.43 -8.05
C GLY A 652 5.33 -22.79 -8.96
N LYS A 653 4.23 -22.33 -8.41
CA LYS A 653 3.13 -21.69 -9.15
C LYS A 653 2.99 -20.24 -8.77
N VAL A 654 2.79 -19.39 -9.78
CA VAL A 654 2.45 -17.99 -9.59
C VAL A 654 0.94 -17.82 -9.77
N TYR A 655 0.30 -17.20 -8.80
CA TYR A 655 -1.11 -16.83 -8.86
C TYR A 655 -1.21 -15.35 -9.16
N PHE A 656 -1.92 -14.99 -10.22
CA PHE A 656 -2.01 -13.60 -10.66
C PHE A 656 -3.38 -13.30 -11.27
N ILE A 657 -3.74 -12.03 -11.31
CA ILE A 657 -5.04 -11.56 -11.78
C ILE A 657 -4.85 -10.76 -13.05
N LYS A 658 -5.69 -11.02 -14.03
CA LYS A 658 -5.80 -10.31 -15.32
C LYS A 658 -7.22 -9.84 -15.57
N ASN A 659 -7.39 -9.02 -16.61
CA ASN A 659 -8.67 -8.49 -17.04
C ASN A 659 -9.39 -7.79 -15.90
N VAL A 660 -8.68 -6.93 -15.19
CA VAL A 660 -9.22 -6.19 -14.07
C VAL A 660 -10.25 -5.18 -14.56
N ASP A 661 -11.42 -5.23 -13.96
CA ASP A 661 -12.43 -4.18 -14.04
C ASP A 661 -12.41 -3.37 -12.73
N TYR A 662 -11.77 -2.24 -12.76
CA TYR A 662 -11.66 -1.35 -11.59
C TYR A 662 -13.02 -0.78 -11.14
N ASN A 663 -14.03 -0.69 -12.03
CA ASN A 663 -15.36 -0.23 -11.64
C ASN A 663 -16.09 -1.25 -10.77
N SER A 664 -15.96 -2.53 -11.07
CA SER A 664 -16.52 -3.62 -10.27
C SER A 664 -15.54 -4.19 -9.26
N SER A 665 -14.28 -3.77 -9.28
CA SER A 665 -13.18 -4.30 -8.47
C SER A 665 -13.06 -5.82 -8.59
N THR A 666 -13.10 -6.33 -9.82
CA THR A 666 -13.01 -7.77 -10.11
C THR A 666 -12.00 -8.06 -11.21
N GLY A 667 -11.48 -9.28 -11.22
CA GLY A 667 -10.59 -9.77 -12.29
C GLY A 667 -10.64 -11.28 -12.44
N ASP A 668 -9.91 -11.79 -13.39
CA ASP A 668 -9.81 -13.23 -13.68
C ASP A 668 -8.53 -13.79 -13.04
N LEU A 669 -8.64 -14.85 -12.23
CA LEU A 669 -7.50 -15.54 -11.63
C LEU A 669 -6.85 -16.49 -12.61
N TYR A 670 -5.56 -16.37 -12.76
CA TYR A 670 -4.68 -17.25 -13.54
C TYR A 670 -3.65 -17.92 -12.65
N ILE A 671 -3.20 -19.08 -13.08
CA ILE A 671 -2.05 -19.78 -12.50
C ILE A 671 -1.03 -20.01 -13.60
N TYR A 672 0.21 -19.60 -13.35
CA TYR A 672 1.38 -20.00 -14.12
C TYR A 672 2.09 -21.14 -13.38
N ASP A 673 2.29 -22.27 -14.03
CA ASP A 673 2.88 -23.48 -13.45
C ASP A 673 4.36 -23.70 -13.82
N GLY A 674 5.01 -22.66 -14.35
CA GLY A 674 6.35 -22.71 -14.90
C GLY A 674 6.39 -23.01 -16.40
N LYS A 675 5.22 -23.19 -17.05
CA LYS A 675 5.11 -23.53 -18.47
C LYS A 675 3.96 -22.85 -19.17
N ASP A 676 2.76 -22.98 -18.63
CA ASP A 676 1.53 -22.49 -19.25
C ASP A 676 0.75 -21.58 -18.29
N ASN A 677 0.16 -20.51 -18.83
CA ASN A 677 -0.80 -19.66 -18.12
C ASN A 677 -2.19 -20.25 -18.23
N THR A 678 -2.78 -20.63 -17.13
CA THR A 678 -4.12 -21.21 -17.11
C THR A 678 -5.08 -20.32 -16.35
N LYS A 679 -6.14 -19.83 -17.01
CA LYS A 679 -7.23 -19.17 -16.32
C LYS A 679 -8.03 -20.19 -15.53
N VAL A 680 -8.10 -19.98 -14.22
CA VAL A 680 -8.76 -20.92 -13.29
C VAL A 680 -10.11 -20.42 -12.80
N VAL A 681 -10.22 -19.12 -12.44
CA VAL A 681 -11.48 -18.54 -11.94
C VAL A 681 -11.74 -17.21 -12.61
N LYS A 682 -13.01 -16.90 -12.90
CA LYS A 682 -13.44 -15.62 -13.45
C LYS A 682 -14.08 -14.75 -12.39
N ASN A 683 -13.95 -13.43 -12.58
CA ASN A 683 -14.64 -12.41 -11.79
C ASN A 683 -14.46 -12.61 -10.27
N ILE A 684 -13.23 -12.85 -9.82
CA ILE A 684 -12.92 -12.81 -8.40
C ILE A 684 -12.77 -11.35 -7.93
N ARG A 685 -13.08 -11.08 -6.69
CA ARG A 685 -12.93 -9.77 -6.09
C ARG A 685 -11.47 -9.46 -5.78
N LEU A 686 -10.99 -8.25 -6.16
CA LEU A 686 -9.58 -7.87 -6.05
C LEU A 686 -9.11 -7.66 -4.61
N TYR A 687 -9.96 -7.07 -3.78
CA TYR A 687 -9.57 -6.63 -2.43
C TYR A 687 -9.88 -7.64 -1.32
N ASN A 688 -10.35 -8.82 -1.66
CA ASN A 688 -10.59 -9.87 -0.69
C ASN A 688 -9.48 -10.91 -0.77
N SER A 689 -8.81 -11.13 0.34
CA SER A 689 -7.82 -12.21 0.45
C SER A 689 -8.42 -13.54 0.03
N GLY A 690 -7.65 -14.32 -0.73
CA GLY A 690 -7.98 -15.69 -1.08
C GLY A 690 -7.12 -16.66 -0.25
N ILE A 691 -7.53 -17.92 -0.19
CA ILE A 691 -6.73 -18.99 0.39
C ILE A 691 -6.47 -20.05 -0.67
N VAL A 692 -5.22 -20.51 -0.74
CA VAL A 692 -4.83 -21.71 -1.50
C VAL A 692 -4.33 -22.76 -0.52
N PHE A 693 -4.88 -23.97 -0.63
CA PHE A 693 -4.53 -25.09 0.23
C PHE A 693 -3.46 -25.97 -0.42
N ASP A 694 -2.82 -26.84 0.37
CA ASP A 694 -1.79 -27.78 -0.13
C ASP A 694 -2.32 -28.73 -1.20
N SER A 695 -3.62 -28.97 -1.24
CA SER A 695 -4.29 -29.72 -2.31
C SER A 695 -4.32 -28.99 -3.66
N GLY A 696 -3.99 -27.70 -3.70
CA GLY A 696 -4.21 -26.80 -4.82
C GLY A 696 -5.65 -26.28 -4.91
N SER A 697 -6.57 -26.73 -4.07
CA SER A 697 -7.92 -26.16 -3.97
C SER A 697 -7.85 -24.76 -3.37
N MET A 698 -8.83 -23.90 -3.69
CA MET A 698 -8.74 -22.49 -3.34
C MET A 698 -10.11 -21.91 -2.97
N ILE A 699 -10.10 -20.88 -2.17
CA ILE A 699 -11.29 -20.12 -1.79
C ILE A 699 -11.08 -18.67 -2.20
N PHE A 700 -12.00 -18.12 -2.98
CA PHE A 700 -12.05 -16.71 -3.36
C PHE A 700 -13.48 -16.18 -3.31
N ALA A 701 -13.60 -14.87 -3.11
CA ALA A 701 -14.86 -14.17 -3.23
C ALA A 701 -15.18 -13.86 -4.70
N ASN A 702 -16.43 -14.08 -5.11
CA ASN A 702 -16.91 -13.64 -6.42
C ASN A 702 -17.29 -12.14 -6.43
N ASP A 703 -17.78 -11.66 -7.57
CA ASP A 703 -18.25 -10.28 -7.80
C ASP A 703 -19.27 -9.77 -6.76
N ASN A 704 -20.04 -10.66 -6.19
CA ASN A 704 -21.04 -10.33 -5.15
C ASN A 704 -20.50 -10.47 -3.72
N GLY A 705 -19.18 -10.65 -3.54
CA GLY A 705 -18.55 -10.83 -2.23
C GLY A 705 -18.89 -12.14 -1.55
N LYS A 706 -19.35 -13.15 -2.32
CA LYS A 706 -19.63 -14.49 -1.79
C LYS A 706 -18.46 -15.41 -2.05
N PHE A 707 -17.96 -16.04 -1.01
CA PHE A 707 -16.85 -16.97 -1.09
C PHE A 707 -17.28 -18.33 -1.67
N ILE A 708 -16.41 -18.87 -2.50
CA ILE A 708 -16.61 -20.14 -3.19
C ILE A 708 -15.35 -20.97 -3.03
N LEU A 709 -15.51 -22.25 -2.69
CA LEU A 709 -14.44 -23.23 -2.74
C LEU A 709 -14.35 -23.79 -4.17
N TYR A 710 -13.17 -23.70 -4.75
CA TYR A 710 -12.82 -24.26 -6.07
C TYR A 710 -11.82 -25.40 -5.90
N ASN A 711 -11.83 -26.36 -6.82
CA ASN A 711 -10.75 -27.35 -6.91
C ASN A 711 -9.51 -26.73 -7.59
N ALA A 712 -8.41 -27.48 -7.66
CA ALA A 712 -7.16 -27.04 -8.28
C ALA A 712 -7.29 -26.71 -9.80
N ALA A 713 -8.35 -27.14 -10.45
CA ALA A 713 -8.65 -26.83 -11.85
C ALA A 713 -9.57 -25.60 -12.01
N GLY A 714 -10.01 -24.99 -10.90
CA GLY A 714 -10.94 -23.86 -10.92
C GLY A 714 -12.42 -24.23 -11.02
N ASP A 715 -12.77 -25.51 -10.93
CA ASP A 715 -14.18 -25.90 -10.91
C ASP A 715 -14.78 -25.63 -9.53
N GLU A 716 -15.98 -25.06 -9.51
CA GLU A 716 -16.71 -24.78 -8.29
C GLU A 716 -17.07 -26.08 -7.55
N ILE A 717 -16.64 -26.21 -6.30
CA ILE A 717 -17.00 -27.31 -5.42
C ILE A 717 -18.26 -26.97 -4.62
N VAL A 718 -18.24 -25.81 -3.92
CA VAL A 718 -19.34 -25.38 -3.06
C VAL A 718 -19.32 -23.86 -2.84
N LYS A 719 -20.50 -23.25 -2.84
CA LYS A 719 -20.70 -21.84 -2.42
C LYS A 719 -20.79 -21.79 -0.91
N LEU A 720 -19.91 -21.05 -0.30
CA LEU A 720 -19.85 -20.91 1.16
C LEU A 720 -20.79 -19.81 1.66
N GLY A 721 -20.81 -18.65 1.03
CA GLY A 721 -21.59 -17.49 1.46
C GLY A 721 -20.73 -16.27 1.74
N SER A 722 -21.22 -15.31 2.50
CA SER A 722 -20.40 -14.19 3.00
C SER A 722 -19.58 -14.68 4.19
N ILE A 723 -18.29 -14.47 4.13
CA ILE A 723 -17.32 -14.80 5.18
C ILE A 723 -16.66 -13.47 5.58
N ASP A 724 -16.59 -13.21 6.87
CA ASP A 724 -16.03 -11.95 7.37
C ASP A 724 -14.50 -12.02 7.37
N SER A 725 -13.93 -13.14 7.75
CA SER A 725 -12.49 -13.38 7.75
C SER A 725 -12.15 -14.77 7.23
N VAL A 726 -11.44 -14.86 6.13
CA VAL A 726 -10.97 -16.14 5.59
C VAL A 726 -9.95 -16.83 6.51
N TRP A 727 -9.33 -16.07 7.42
CA TRP A 727 -8.33 -16.56 8.36
C TRP A 727 -8.95 -17.28 9.57
N SER A 728 -10.02 -16.71 10.12
CA SER A 728 -10.65 -17.17 11.35
C SER A 728 -11.88 -18.03 11.10
N ASP A 729 -12.58 -17.84 9.97
CA ASP A 729 -13.92 -18.40 9.76
C ASP A 729 -13.93 -19.70 8.95
N ILE A 730 -12.76 -20.20 8.57
CA ILE A 730 -12.63 -21.39 7.73
C ILE A 730 -11.68 -22.41 8.37
N ASN A 731 -12.14 -23.66 8.49
CA ASN A 731 -11.30 -24.82 8.75
C ASN A 731 -11.45 -25.79 7.57
N TYR A 732 -10.46 -25.76 6.66
CA TYR A 732 -10.39 -26.67 5.52
C TYR A 732 -9.66 -27.96 5.92
N ILE A 733 -10.32 -29.08 5.78
CA ILE A 733 -9.77 -30.41 6.06
C ILE A 733 -9.44 -31.13 4.74
N SER A 734 -10.28 -30.96 3.74
CA SER A 734 -10.13 -31.47 2.37
C SER A 734 -11.27 -30.93 1.48
N ASP A 735 -11.19 -31.12 0.18
CA ASP A 735 -12.27 -30.78 -0.80
C ASP A 735 -13.64 -31.39 -0.46
N LYS A 736 -13.66 -32.36 0.40
CA LYS A 736 -14.89 -33.06 0.83
C LYS A 736 -15.26 -32.77 2.29
N LYS A 737 -14.46 -31.99 2.97
CA LYS A 737 -14.70 -31.67 4.37
C LYS A 737 -14.20 -30.27 4.68
N ILE A 738 -15.11 -29.35 4.89
CA ILE A 738 -14.82 -27.98 5.32
C ILE A 738 -15.83 -27.57 6.39
N ILE A 739 -15.35 -26.96 7.46
CA ILE A 739 -16.14 -26.32 8.49
C ILE A 739 -15.92 -24.82 8.35
N TYR A 740 -16.98 -24.03 8.36
CA TYR A 740 -16.85 -22.60 8.12
C TYR A 740 -18.00 -21.82 8.72
N VAL A 741 -17.76 -20.55 8.99
CA VAL A 741 -18.81 -19.58 9.33
C VAL A 741 -19.07 -18.70 8.12
N ALA A 742 -20.32 -18.60 7.73
CA ALA A 742 -20.77 -17.72 6.67
C ALA A 742 -22.21 -17.24 6.93
N ASP A 743 -22.50 -15.98 6.62
CA ASP A 743 -23.81 -15.38 6.89
C ASP A 743 -24.29 -15.64 8.35
N GLU A 744 -23.39 -15.51 9.33
CA GLU A 744 -23.60 -15.80 10.77
C GLU A 744 -24.00 -17.26 11.06
N LYS A 745 -23.62 -18.20 10.22
CA LYS A 745 -23.97 -19.63 10.40
C LYS A 745 -22.72 -20.49 10.38
N LEU A 746 -22.53 -21.27 11.44
CA LEU A 746 -21.56 -22.36 11.43
C LEU A 746 -22.10 -23.51 10.59
N CYS A 747 -21.33 -23.89 9.57
CA CYS A 747 -21.70 -24.88 8.58
C CYS A 747 -20.61 -25.96 8.43
N TYR A 748 -21.04 -27.15 8.01
CA TYR A 748 -20.15 -28.24 7.63
C TYR A 748 -20.53 -28.74 6.22
N TYR A 749 -19.58 -28.78 5.31
CA TYR A 749 -19.72 -29.40 4.01
C TYR A 749 -19.04 -30.77 3.99
N ASN A 750 -19.74 -31.82 3.55
CA ASN A 750 -19.29 -33.22 3.58
C ASN A 750 -18.87 -33.77 2.21
N GLY A 751 -18.67 -32.91 1.23
CA GLY A 751 -18.35 -33.28 -0.16
C GLY A 751 -19.57 -33.51 -1.06
N LYS A 752 -20.79 -33.36 -0.52
CA LYS A 752 -22.06 -33.50 -1.27
C LYS A 752 -23.08 -32.43 -0.89
N GLU A 753 -23.25 -32.19 0.37
CA GLU A 753 -24.25 -31.27 0.92
C GLU A 753 -23.68 -30.51 2.12
N THR A 754 -24.21 -29.32 2.35
CA THR A 754 -23.87 -28.46 3.49
C THR A 754 -24.89 -28.63 4.59
N PHE A 755 -24.40 -28.83 5.79
CA PHE A 755 -25.21 -28.92 7.03
C PHE A 755 -24.99 -27.67 7.85
N LYS A 756 -26.06 -26.99 8.21
CA LYS A 756 -26.01 -25.90 9.18
C LYS A 756 -25.94 -26.51 10.58
N ILE A 757 -24.92 -26.16 11.35
CA ILE A 757 -24.69 -26.60 12.73
C ILE A 757 -25.32 -25.59 13.69
N ALA A 758 -25.00 -24.31 13.54
CA ALA A 758 -25.49 -23.23 14.39
C ALA A 758 -25.87 -21.99 13.57
N SER A 759 -26.56 -21.03 14.20
CA SER A 759 -26.92 -19.74 13.60
C SER A 759 -26.74 -18.60 14.60
N ARG A 760 -26.57 -17.39 14.11
CA ARG A 760 -26.22 -16.19 14.89
C ARG A 760 -24.91 -16.45 15.64
N VAL A 761 -23.92 -16.94 14.89
CA VAL A 761 -22.57 -17.12 15.39
C VAL A 761 -21.88 -15.78 15.37
N GLU A 762 -21.47 -15.33 16.52
CA GLU A 762 -20.84 -14.03 16.76
C GLU A 762 -19.33 -14.15 16.75
N TYR A 763 -18.82 -15.32 17.13
CA TYR A 763 -17.38 -15.61 17.16
C TYR A 763 -17.14 -17.12 16.98
N VAL A 764 -16.01 -17.46 16.35
CA VAL A 764 -15.60 -18.87 16.17
C VAL A 764 -14.11 -19.03 16.43
N SER A 765 -13.74 -20.14 17.06
CA SER A 765 -12.35 -20.57 17.24
C SER A 765 -12.23 -22.06 16.87
N PHE A 766 -11.40 -22.35 15.89
CA PHE A 766 -11.10 -23.72 15.45
C PHE A 766 -9.88 -24.26 16.21
N ALA A 767 -9.92 -25.53 16.60
CA ALA A 767 -8.79 -26.18 17.25
C ALA A 767 -7.56 -26.31 16.33
N SER A 768 -7.77 -26.38 15.03
CA SER A 768 -6.69 -26.27 14.03
C SER A 768 -7.21 -25.58 12.78
N THR A 769 -6.39 -24.74 12.17
CA THR A 769 -6.62 -24.13 10.88
C THR A 769 -5.52 -24.56 9.93
N SER A 770 -5.85 -24.74 8.66
CA SER A 770 -4.87 -25.10 7.62
C SER A 770 -5.17 -24.30 6.35
N GLY A 771 -4.14 -23.77 5.75
CA GLY A 771 -4.21 -23.08 4.48
C GLY A 771 -3.09 -22.05 4.34
N TYR A 772 -2.76 -21.72 3.11
CA TYR A 772 -1.85 -20.65 2.76
C TYR A 772 -2.64 -19.51 2.13
N THR A 773 -2.50 -18.32 2.66
CA THR A 773 -3.25 -17.18 2.16
C THR A 773 -2.51 -16.51 1.02
N LEU A 774 -3.25 -16.26 -0.04
CA LEU A 774 -2.84 -15.35 -1.08
C LEU A 774 -3.46 -13.98 -0.76
N SER A 775 -2.61 -12.99 -0.55
CA SER A 775 -3.06 -11.61 -0.41
C SER A 775 -3.29 -11.03 -1.81
N ASN A 776 -4.49 -10.52 -2.06
CA ASN A 776 -4.79 -9.76 -3.28
C ASN A 776 -4.40 -8.27 -3.15
N SER A 777 -3.70 -7.88 -2.09
CA SER A 777 -3.21 -6.53 -1.95
C SER A 777 -1.91 -6.39 -2.74
N SER A 778 -1.90 -5.52 -3.72
CA SER A 778 -0.69 -5.01 -4.38
C SER A 778 0.19 -4.17 -3.43
N TYR A 779 -0.25 -4.00 -2.21
CA TYR A 779 0.55 -3.41 -1.14
C TYR A 779 1.17 -4.55 -0.36
N ASN A 780 2.48 -4.72 -0.49
CA ASN A 780 3.25 -5.31 0.58
C ASN A 780 2.97 -4.43 1.80
N TYR A 781 2.02 -4.85 2.63
CA TYR A 781 2.00 -4.38 3.99
C TYR A 781 3.31 -4.91 4.57
N VAL A 782 4.30 -4.09 4.56
CA VAL A 782 5.33 -4.16 5.58
C VAL A 782 4.52 -4.05 6.87
N ASP A 783 4.46 -5.12 7.64
CA ASP A 783 3.85 -5.08 8.96
C ASP A 783 4.46 -3.87 9.66
N ARG A 784 3.58 -2.91 9.95
CA ARG A 784 3.93 -1.78 10.81
C ARG A 784 3.90 -2.27 12.21
#